data_10b5b69e5aef3e1669a50b21b769b3fe
#
_entry.id   10b5b69e5aef3e1669a50b21b769b3fe
#
_cell.length_a   1.000
_cell.length_b   1.000
_cell.length_c   1.000
_cell.angle_alpha   90.00
_cell.angle_beta   90.00
_cell.angle_gamma   90.00
#
_symmetry.space_group_name_H-M   'P 1'
#
loop_
_entity.id
_entity.type
_entity.pdbx_description
1 polymer ?
#
loop_
_entity_poly.entity_id
_entity_poly.type
_entity_poly.pdbx_seq_one_letter_code
_entity_poly.pdbx_strand_id
1 'polypeptide(L)'
;MKIFFKGTEVLSCKGSKLKNYKPSLFFLFSFFYSLSSFAQVQDTTKVNQLDNVLVSAVRVTTKTPVSFSNLTKKDIKFRNLGQDIPVLMNYMPSVVTTSDAGNGVGYSGIRVRGSDATRVNVTINGIPYNDAESQGTFWVNMPDFASSVESLQLQRGVGTSTNGSSAFGASLNLLTDNYATKATGEIATSFGSFNTLKNTVKFSTGLLNDHFEIAGRLSTIKSDGYIDRASTDLKSYFLQGAYVGKTTLIKALVFGGTEKTYQAWNGIDVETLNTDRTYNSAGKFKDALGNTRFYDNETDNYNQNHYQLHWSEFVSEKWSTNLAAHYTKGKGYYENYKYDEPVEGYGGIEPTKLVYNDLGELVPGTDLIRQKWLDNDFYGTTFSAKYVTDKLDVILGGGWNRYEGDHFGKVIWARNASQTELGDHYYDDHSVKTDGNIFAKANYQLTDKLSFYGDLQYRSVQYKANSKQTGLVDDNFNFFNPKAGLNYEINLKNTLYFSYARANREPNRTDYEGGNVKPEKLNDFELGWRYNSEKVQLTSNVYYMAYKDQLILTGRLDDVGASIRANTEKSYRLGLEVDATIALSEKFIIRPNFTLSSNKNVDLAVDGEYYGTTSIAYSPEVIVGNIIVYKPIEGLYVSLLQKYVGEQFMNNIELPAAKLADYFTNDLNIAYEIKPKSIFKSITITGLVNNILDKKYVSNGAMWDIYPSYYPQAGINFLAGLTLKF
;
A
#
# COMPACT_ATOMS: atom_id res chain seq x y z
N MET A 1 40.55 54.56 15.06
CA MET A 1 40.89 54.86 16.48
C MET A 1 40.62 53.55 17.20
N LYS A 2 41.61 52.64 17.31
CA LYS A 2 42.52 52.40 18.46
C LYS A 2 41.68 52.35 19.76
N ILE A 3 41.65 51.31 20.60
CA ILE A 3 42.76 50.66 21.35
C ILE A 3 42.16 49.48 22.15
N PHE A 4 42.70 48.28 22.09
CA PHE A 4 43.54 47.43 22.94
C PHE A 4 42.88 46.68 24.09
N PHE A 5 42.91 45.33 24.04
CA PHE A 5 43.84 44.31 24.61
C PHE A 5 43.92 44.16 26.14
N LYS A 6 43.66 42.91 26.61
CA LYS A 6 44.56 42.00 27.37
C LYS A 6 43.66 40.97 28.08
N GLY A 7 43.86 39.66 28.17
CA GLY A 7 45.03 38.83 28.00
C GLY A 7 45.04 37.74 29.08
N THR A 8 45.21 36.46 28.63
CA THR A 8 45.81 35.28 29.29
C THR A 8 45.23 34.79 30.63
N GLU A 9 45.01 33.50 30.83
CA GLU A 9 45.99 32.43 30.94
C GLU A 9 45.44 31.02 30.77
N VAL A 10 46.33 30.13 30.38
CA VAL A 10 46.21 28.70 30.07
C VAL A 10 46.28 27.87 31.35
N LEU A 11 45.47 26.83 31.45
CA LEU A 11 45.84 25.63 32.20
C LEU A 11 45.38 24.37 31.48
N SER A 12 46.35 23.58 31.11
CA SER A 12 46.29 22.26 30.50
C SER A 12 45.85 21.20 31.50
N CYS A 13 44.94 20.30 31.07
CA CYS A 13 44.91 18.92 31.59
C CYS A 13 44.37 17.92 30.55
N LYS A 14 45.07 16.82 30.50
CA LYS A 14 45.00 15.75 29.50
C LYS A 14 43.68 14.96 29.49
N GLY A 15 43.21 14.70 28.32
CA GLY A 15 42.89 13.43 27.70
C GLY A 15 41.78 12.54 28.29
N SER A 16 40.61 12.54 27.66
CA SER A 16 39.85 11.32 27.43
C SER A 16 38.99 11.49 26.19
N LYS A 17 39.02 10.47 25.32
CA LYS A 17 38.30 10.41 24.05
C LYS A 17 36.78 10.37 24.30
N LEU A 18 36.06 11.40 23.89
CA LEU A 18 34.62 11.35 23.74
C LEU A 18 34.30 11.33 22.24
N LYS A 19 33.59 10.28 21.83
CA LYS A 19 33.05 10.09 20.50
C LYS A 19 32.09 11.22 20.15
N ASN A 20 32.18 11.66 18.92
CA ASN A 20 31.31 12.65 18.29
C ASN A 20 29.83 12.26 18.39
N TYR A 21 29.06 12.96 19.19
CA TYR A 21 27.63 13.07 19.06
C TYR A 21 27.28 14.32 18.26
N LYS A 22 26.59 14.15 17.13
CA LYS A 22 26.07 15.27 16.33
C LYS A 22 25.03 16.04 17.16
N PRO A 23 24.99 17.37 17.14
CA PRO A 23 24.03 18.16 17.92
C PRO A 23 22.69 18.30 17.18
N SER A 24 21.89 17.22 17.11
CA SER A 24 20.56 17.26 16.49
C SER A 24 19.40 17.30 17.49
N LEU A 25 19.67 17.16 18.79
CA LEU A 25 18.61 17.03 19.79
C LEU A 25 18.15 18.36 20.43
N PHE A 26 18.89 19.43 20.28
CA PHE A 26 18.59 20.70 20.95
C PHE A 26 17.59 21.59 20.20
N PHE A 27 17.36 21.35 18.90
CA PHE A 27 16.41 22.16 18.12
C PHE A 27 14.95 21.74 18.27
N LEU A 28 14.68 20.52 18.76
CA LEU A 28 13.30 20.06 18.95
C LEU A 28 12.61 20.63 20.19
N PHE A 29 13.37 20.97 21.24
CA PHE A 29 12.77 21.44 22.50
C PHE A 29 12.43 22.94 22.51
N SER A 30 13.07 23.76 21.68
CA SER A 30 12.78 25.19 21.59
C SER A 30 11.53 25.55 20.77
N PHE A 31 11.00 24.59 19.95
CA PHE A 31 9.79 24.82 19.15
C PHE A 31 8.50 24.67 19.94
N PHE A 32 8.54 24.05 21.12
CA PHE A 32 7.34 23.79 21.94
C PHE A 32 6.89 24.96 22.83
N TYR A 33 7.71 26.00 22.99
CA TYR A 33 7.41 27.06 23.98
C TYR A 33 6.67 28.29 23.43
N SER A 34 6.38 28.39 22.13
CA SER A 34 5.84 29.62 21.53
C SER A 34 4.41 29.53 20.96
N LEU A 35 3.64 28.47 21.26
CA LEU A 35 2.29 28.29 20.71
C LEU A 35 1.19 28.49 21.77
N SER A 36 1.03 29.72 22.23
CA SER A 36 -0.17 30.11 22.97
C SER A 36 -1.02 31.09 22.15
N SER A 37 -2.29 30.75 22.03
CA SER A 37 -3.43 31.50 21.51
C SER A 37 -3.64 31.52 20.00
N PHE A 38 -4.78 30.89 19.56
CA PHE A 38 -5.73 31.43 18.55
C PHE A 38 -6.86 30.43 18.23
N ALA A 39 -8.01 30.94 17.85
CA ALA A 39 -9.36 30.37 17.88
C ALA A 39 -9.91 29.72 16.57
N GLN A 40 -10.83 28.91 16.75
CA GLN A 40 -11.94 28.09 16.14
C GLN A 40 -12.30 28.10 14.63
N VAL A 41 -12.47 26.86 14.03
CA VAL A 41 -13.40 26.60 12.92
C VAL A 41 -14.09 25.24 13.12
N GLN A 42 -15.40 25.23 13.03
CA GLN A 42 -16.29 24.07 13.19
C GLN A 42 -16.54 23.38 11.84
N ASP A 43 -16.36 22.06 11.73
CA ASP A 43 -16.74 21.25 10.55
C ASP A 43 -18.01 20.45 10.88
N THR A 44 -19.08 20.72 10.14
CA THR A 44 -20.35 20.00 10.25
C THR A 44 -20.66 19.33 8.91
N THR A 45 -20.15 18.13 8.68
CA THR A 45 -20.68 17.24 7.66
C THR A 45 -21.73 16.32 8.29
N LYS A 46 -22.99 16.52 7.95
CA LYS A 46 -24.06 15.54 8.22
C LYS A 46 -23.80 14.32 7.34
N VAL A 47 -23.18 13.29 7.91
CA VAL A 47 -23.07 11.96 7.29
C VAL A 47 -24.45 11.31 7.37
N ASN A 48 -24.90 10.67 6.27
CA ASN A 48 -26.15 9.92 6.28
C ASN A 48 -26.06 8.79 7.31
N GLN A 49 -27.05 8.66 8.19
CA GLN A 49 -27.00 7.76 9.35
C GLN A 49 -26.79 6.28 8.96
N LEU A 50 -27.37 5.84 7.83
CA LEU A 50 -27.29 4.43 7.38
C LEU A 50 -25.90 4.02 6.85
N ASP A 51 -25.18 4.92 6.18
CA ASP A 51 -23.79 4.66 5.79
C ASP A 51 -22.87 4.53 7.02
N ASN A 52 -23.21 5.16 8.14
CA ASN A 52 -22.48 5.07 9.40
C ASN A 52 -22.43 3.65 9.97
N VAL A 53 -23.38 2.75 9.65
CA VAL A 53 -23.34 1.35 10.12
C VAL A 53 -22.14 0.65 9.56
N LEU A 54 -21.91 0.71 8.24
CA LEU A 54 -20.73 0.13 7.59
C LEU A 54 -19.44 0.80 8.07
N VAL A 55 -19.40 2.14 8.07
CA VAL A 55 -18.22 2.91 8.53
C VAL A 55 -17.84 2.52 9.95
N SER A 56 -18.81 2.44 10.86
CA SER A 56 -18.54 2.10 12.27
C SER A 56 -18.12 0.66 12.48
N ALA A 57 -18.49 -0.24 11.56
CA ALA A 57 -18.10 -1.65 11.63
C ALA A 57 -16.62 -1.86 11.29
N VAL A 58 -16.07 -1.10 10.32
CA VAL A 58 -14.74 -1.37 9.74
C VAL A 58 -13.67 -0.36 10.17
N ARG A 59 -14.03 0.82 10.66
CA ARG A 59 -13.10 1.91 10.97
C ARG A 59 -12.96 2.19 12.45
N VAL A 60 -11.79 2.73 12.79
CA VAL A 60 -11.52 3.25 14.13
C VAL A 60 -11.82 4.74 14.21
N THR A 61 -12.12 5.19 15.43
CA THR A 61 -12.32 6.59 15.78
C THR A 61 -11.31 7.00 16.86
N THR A 62 -11.31 8.25 17.27
CA THR A 62 -10.45 8.74 18.36
C THR A 62 -10.71 8.06 19.72
N LYS A 63 -11.83 7.34 19.86
CA LYS A 63 -12.12 6.51 21.05
C LYS A 63 -11.32 5.22 21.08
N THR A 64 -10.76 4.80 19.95
CA THR A 64 -9.91 3.58 19.87
C THR A 64 -8.45 3.98 20.04
N PRO A 65 -7.67 3.34 20.92
CA PRO A 65 -6.26 3.65 21.16
C PRO A 65 -5.35 3.06 20.08
N VAL A 66 -5.53 3.51 18.84
CA VAL A 66 -4.81 3.05 17.66
C VAL A 66 -4.33 4.27 16.86
N SER A 67 -3.13 4.20 16.31
CA SER A 67 -2.59 5.22 15.43
C SER A 67 -3.23 5.10 14.03
N PHE A 68 -3.88 6.15 13.54
CA PHE A 68 -4.49 6.16 12.21
C PHE A 68 -4.46 7.56 11.57
N SER A 69 -4.54 7.58 10.24
CA SER A 69 -4.71 8.79 9.44
C SER A 69 -5.76 8.55 8.35
N ASN A 70 -6.55 9.57 8.05
CA ASN A 70 -7.59 9.52 7.04
C ASN A 70 -7.20 10.34 5.81
N LEU A 71 -7.61 9.86 4.63
CA LEU A 71 -7.55 10.60 3.38
C LEU A 71 -8.94 10.58 2.76
N THR A 72 -9.55 11.76 2.62
CA THR A 72 -10.91 11.90 2.10
C THR A 72 -10.91 12.10 0.59
N LYS A 73 -12.05 11.88 -0.06
CA LYS A 73 -12.25 12.22 -1.47
C LYS A 73 -11.86 13.64 -1.81
N LYS A 74 -12.10 14.59 -0.89
CA LYS A 74 -11.73 15.99 -1.04
C LYS A 74 -10.21 16.20 -1.10
N ASP A 75 -9.44 15.39 -0.36
CA ASP A 75 -7.98 15.43 -0.35
C ASP A 75 -7.37 14.80 -1.63
N ILE A 76 -8.08 13.83 -2.21
CA ILE A 76 -7.62 13.04 -3.37
C ILE A 76 -7.97 13.74 -4.69
N LYS A 77 -9.18 14.33 -4.83
CA LYS A 77 -9.80 14.73 -6.10
C LYS A 77 -8.92 15.59 -7.01
N PHE A 78 -8.07 16.45 -6.45
CA PHE A 78 -7.20 17.34 -7.22
C PHE A 78 -5.86 16.70 -7.63
N ARG A 79 -5.56 15.49 -7.12
CA ARG A 79 -4.33 14.76 -7.41
C ARG A 79 -4.55 13.45 -8.16
N ASN A 80 -5.80 13.00 -8.28
CA ASN A 80 -6.14 11.77 -8.99
C ASN A 80 -6.18 11.98 -10.50
N LEU A 81 -5.00 12.04 -11.13
CA LEU A 81 -4.81 12.32 -12.56
C LEU A 81 -4.34 11.08 -13.35
N GLY A 82 -4.39 9.89 -12.75
CA GLY A 82 -4.02 8.61 -13.38
C GLY A 82 -3.07 7.76 -12.53
N GLN A 83 -2.53 8.34 -11.46
CA GLN A 83 -1.64 7.62 -10.55
C GLN A 83 -2.43 6.61 -9.72
N ASP A 84 -1.72 5.57 -9.27
CA ASP A 84 -2.26 4.54 -8.40
C ASP A 84 -2.49 5.04 -6.97
N ILE A 85 -3.32 4.31 -6.21
CA ILE A 85 -3.64 4.66 -4.80
C ILE A 85 -2.40 4.83 -3.92
N PRO A 86 -1.35 3.97 -3.97
CA PRO A 86 -0.12 4.20 -3.21
C PRO A 86 0.47 5.60 -3.40
N VAL A 87 0.55 6.08 -4.65
CA VAL A 87 1.12 7.40 -4.96
C VAL A 87 0.31 8.53 -4.32
N LEU A 88 -1.02 8.40 -4.29
CA LEU A 88 -1.89 9.37 -3.62
C LEU A 88 -1.68 9.38 -2.09
N MET A 89 -1.19 8.27 -1.50
CA MET A 89 -0.88 8.11 -0.08
C MET A 89 0.55 8.49 0.30
N ASN A 90 1.43 8.81 -0.65
CA ASN A 90 2.87 9.02 -0.43
C ASN A 90 3.18 10.04 0.69
N TYR A 91 2.30 10.99 0.92
CA TYR A 91 2.49 12.05 1.92
C TYR A 91 1.87 11.72 3.30
N MET A 92 1.39 10.49 3.51
CA MET A 92 0.93 10.02 4.82
C MET A 92 2.13 9.64 5.71
N PRO A 93 1.95 9.67 7.06
CA PRO A 93 3.01 9.29 8.00
C PRO A 93 3.52 7.86 7.77
N SER A 94 4.84 7.67 7.86
CA SER A 94 5.52 6.35 7.76
C SER A 94 5.32 5.62 6.44
N VAL A 95 4.81 6.29 5.41
CA VAL A 95 4.54 5.69 4.09
C VAL A 95 5.72 5.92 3.16
N VAL A 96 6.17 4.88 2.47
CA VAL A 96 7.08 4.93 1.31
C VAL A 96 6.39 4.24 0.15
N THR A 97 6.39 4.87 -1.02
CA THR A 97 5.77 4.34 -2.23
C THR A 97 6.82 4.01 -3.28
N THR A 98 6.51 3.03 -4.12
CA THR A 98 7.39 2.54 -5.19
C THR A 98 6.62 2.48 -6.50
N SER A 99 7.33 2.56 -7.64
CA SER A 99 6.76 2.38 -8.97
C SER A 99 7.80 1.73 -9.87
N ASP A 100 7.44 0.62 -10.51
CA ASP A 100 8.36 -0.12 -11.38
C ASP A 100 8.52 0.61 -12.73
N ALA A 101 7.43 1.16 -13.26
CA ALA A 101 7.47 2.02 -14.46
C ALA A 101 8.05 3.42 -14.19
N GLY A 102 8.36 3.76 -12.92
CA GLY A 102 9.01 4.98 -12.49
C GLY A 102 8.17 6.26 -12.50
N ASN A 103 6.91 6.21 -12.94
CA ASN A 103 6.03 7.39 -13.06
C ASN A 103 4.74 7.31 -12.23
N GLY A 104 4.57 6.25 -11.44
CA GLY A 104 3.42 6.06 -10.54
C GLY A 104 2.15 5.54 -11.21
N VAL A 105 2.24 4.98 -12.42
CA VAL A 105 1.16 4.33 -13.16
C VAL A 105 1.56 2.89 -13.47
N GLY A 106 0.67 1.92 -13.27
CA GLY A 106 0.93 0.51 -13.48
C GLY A 106 1.33 -0.20 -12.20
N TYR A 107 2.47 -0.89 -12.16
CA TYR A 107 2.95 -1.54 -10.95
C TYR A 107 3.48 -0.52 -9.95
N SER A 108 2.79 -0.41 -8.83
CA SER A 108 3.15 0.44 -7.69
C SER A 108 3.02 -0.31 -6.37
N GLY A 109 3.81 0.08 -5.39
CA GLY A 109 3.85 -0.55 -4.08
C GLY A 109 3.79 0.45 -2.94
N ILE A 110 3.53 -0.08 -1.73
CA ILE A 110 3.51 0.70 -0.49
C ILE A 110 4.23 -0.05 0.62
N ARG A 111 4.99 0.69 1.42
CA ARG A 111 5.52 0.24 2.72
C ARG A 111 5.07 1.18 3.81
N VAL A 112 4.72 0.62 4.97
CA VAL A 112 4.29 1.38 6.15
C VAL A 112 5.13 0.98 7.34
N ARG A 113 5.82 1.92 8.00
CA ARG A 113 6.80 1.62 9.05
C ARG A 113 7.86 0.61 8.59
N GLY A 114 8.22 0.60 7.29
CA GLY A 114 9.11 -0.39 6.68
C GLY A 114 8.49 -1.78 6.47
N SER A 115 7.25 -2.02 6.85
CA SER A 115 6.53 -3.27 6.53
C SER A 115 6.12 -3.27 5.05
N ASP A 116 6.41 -4.34 4.34
CA ASP A 116 6.11 -4.50 2.92
C ASP A 116 4.60 -4.77 2.65
N ALA A 117 4.23 -4.79 1.38
CA ALA A 117 2.83 -4.95 0.95
C ALA A 117 2.17 -6.23 1.46
N THR A 118 2.93 -7.31 1.73
CA THR A 118 2.40 -8.58 2.24
C THR A 118 1.99 -8.49 3.72
N ARG A 119 2.37 -7.42 4.41
CA ARG A 119 2.04 -7.10 5.81
C ARG A 119 1.12 -5.90 5.96
N VAL A 120 0.67 -5.34 4.83
CA VAL A 120 -0.34 -4.27 4.78
C VAL A 120 -1.66 -4.86 4.35
N ASN A 121 -2.59 -4.97 5.29
CA ASN A 121 -3.94 -5.44 4.99
C ASN A 121 -4.73 -4.37 4.25
N VAL A 122 -5.45 -4.75 3.21
CA VAL A 122 -6.32 -3.87 2.44
C VAL A 122 -7.75 -4.42 2.46
N THR A 123 -8.71 -3.56 2.79
CA THR A 123 -10.13 -3.91 2.71
C THR A 123 -10.90 -2.87 1.89
N ILE A 124 -11.89 -3.35 1.14
CA ILE A 124 -12.86 -2.52 0.43
C ILE A 124 -14.23 -2.75 1.06
N ASN A 125 -14.79 -1.74 1.72
CA ASN A 125 -16.05 -1.84 2.47
C ASN A 125 -16.03 -2.95 3.54
N GLY A 126 -14.85 -3.24 4.13
CA GLY A 126 -14.67 -4.30 5.12
C GLY A 126 -14.47 -5.71 4.55
N ILE A 127 -14.48 -5.86 3.24
CA ILE A 127 -14.16 -7.13 2.56
C ILE A 127 -12.67 -7.18 2.28
N PRO A 128 -11.94 -8.28 2.61
CA PRO A 128 -10.54 -8.44 2.29
C PRO A 128 -10.26 -8.31 0.80
N TYR A 129 -9.20 -7.60 0.45
CA TYR A 129 -8.79 -7.37 -0.94
C TYR A 129 -7.43 -7.98 -1.27
N ASN A 130 -6.53 -8.16 -0.31
CA ASN A 130 -5.24 -8.81 -0.55
C ASN A 130 -5.44 -10.16 -1.24
N ASP A 131 -4.61 -10.48 -2.21
CA ASP A 131 -4.52 -11.83 -2.74
C ASP A 131 -4.23 -12.83 -1.62
N ALA A 132 -4.96 -13.93 -1.60
CA ALA A 132 -4.92 -14.86 -0.47
C ALA A 132 -3.62 -15.68 -0.38
N GLU A 133 -2.98 -15.98 -1.51
CA GLU A 133 -1.74 -16.74 -1.57
C GLU A 133 -0.50 -15.89 -1.35
N SER A 134 -0.34 -14.81 -2.13
CA SER A 134 0.80 -13.90 -2.02
C SER A 134 0.70 -12.97 -0.82
N GLN A 135 -0.53 -12.76 -0.29
CA GLN A 135 -0.89 -11.79 0.75
C GLN A 135 -0.59 -10.32 0.34
N GLY A 136 -0.20 -10.11 -0.91
CA GLY A 136 0.05 -8.79 -1.48
C GLY A 136 -1.20 -8.10 -2.00
N THR A 137 -1.03 -6.85 -2.39
CA THR A 137 -2.05 -6.06 -3.10
C THR A 137 -1.45 -5.56 -4.40
N PHE A 138 -2.02 -5.98 -5.52
CA PHE A 138 -1.65 -5.53 -6.86
C PHE A 138 -2.55 -4.36 -7.25
N TRP A 139 -2.06 -3.12 -7.07
CA TRP A 139 -2.84 -1.90 -7.30
C TRP A 139 -3.20 -1.68 -8.76
N VAL A 140 -2.40 -2.22 -9.66
CA VAL A 140 -2.64 -2.23 -11.11
C VAL A 140 -3.96 -2.92 -11.48
N ASN A 141 -4.43 -3.89 -10.67
CA ASN A 141 -5.73 -4.57 -10.84
C ASN A 141 -6.93 -3.71 -10.41
N MET A 142 -6.68 -2.52 -9.84
CA MET A 142 -7.70 -1.51 -9.46
C MET A 142 -7.50 -0.18 -10.19
N PRO A 143 -7.51 -0.15 -11.53
CA PRO A 143 -7.27 1.10 -12.27
C PRO A 143 -8.31 2.16 -11.92
N ASP A 144 -7.83 3.38 -11.63
CA ASP A 144 -8.69 4.52 -11.27
C ASP A 144 -9.69 4.26 -10.14
N PHE A 145 -9.42 3.29 -9.27
CA PHE A 145 -10.36 2.98 -8.17
C PHE A 145 -10.52 4.17 -7.22
N ALA A 146 -9.50 5.02 -7.10
CA ALA A 146 -9.55 6.27 -6.34
C ALA A 146 -10.72 7.20 -6.74
N SER A 147 -11.20 7.14 -7.99
CA SER A 147 -12.38 7.86 -8.47
C SER A 147 -13.69 7.34 -7.88
N SER A 148 -13.72 6.13 -7.32
CA SER A 148 -14.88 5.51 -6.65
C SER A 148 -14.72 5.41 -5.13
N VAL A 149 -13.66 6.02 -4.56
CA VAL A 149 -13.37 6.00 -3.12
C VAL A 149 -13.87 7.28 -2.47
N GLU A 150 -14.74 7.16 -1.46
CA GLU A 150 -15.18 8.28 -0.62
C GLU A 150 -14.09 8.69 0.37
N SER A 151 -13.42 7.69 0.93
CA SER A 151 -12.31 7.92 1.86
C SER A 151 -11.52 6.64 2.08
N LEU A 152 -10.26 6.80 2.49
CA LEU A 152 -9.43 5.72 2.99
C LEU A 152 -8.91 6.05 4.40
N GLN A 153 -8.73 5.01 5.20
CA GLN A 153 -8.14 5.11 6.52
C GLN A 153 -6.94 4.17 6.61
N LEU A 154 -5.77 4.72 6.87
CA LEU A 154 -4.56 3.97 7.17
C LEU A 154 -4.43 3.83 8.69
N GLN A 155 -4.55 2.61 9.21
CA GLN A 155 -4.20 2.25 10.58
C GLN A 155 -2.77 1.70 10.56
N ARG A 156 -1.90 2.24 11.39
CA ARG A 156 -0.49 1.81 11.50
C ARG A 156 -0.33 0.83 12.65
N GLY A 157 0.63 -0.11 12.54
CA GLY A 157 0.77 -1.23 13.47
C GLY A 157 -0.29 -2.31 13.26
N VAL A 158 -0.57 -3.08 14.29
CA VAL A 158 -1.50 -4.23 14.22
C VAL A 158 -2.95 -3.81 13.92
N GLY A 159 -3.36 -2.62 14.35
CA GLY A 159 -4.74 -2.15 14.15
C GLY A 159 -5.78 -2.97 14.94
N THR A 160 -7.04 -2.92 14.51
CA THR A 160 -8.16 -3.62 15.17
C THR A 160 -8.53 -4.93 14.45
N SER A 161 -9.23 -5.84 15.13
CA SER A 161 -9.63 -7.15 14.57
C SER A 161 -10.62 -7.08 13.42
N THR A 162 -11.29 -5.93 13.21
CA THR A 162 -12.16 -5.69 12.05
C THR A 162 -11.39 -5.58 10.74
N ASN A 163 -10.07 -5.46 10.77
CA ASN A 163 -9.23 -5.36 9.57
C ASN A 163 -9.01 -6.71 8.86
N GLY A 164 -9.45 -7.83 9.43
CA GLY A 164 -9.27 -9.15 8.81
C GLY A 164 -7.90 -9.77 9.08
N SER A 165 -7.45 -10.63 8.18
CA SER A 165 -6.39 -11.60 8.38
C SER A 165 -4.97 -11.05 8.27
N SER A 166 -4.73 -10.13 7.38
CA SER A 166 -3.36 -9.65 7.06
C SER A 166 -2.95 -8.41 7.86
N ALA A 167 -3.71 -8.02 8.89
CA ALA A 167 -3.44 -6.87 9.75
C ALA A 167 -2.22 -7.16 10.66
N PHE A 168 -1.03 -6.92 10.15
CA PHE A 168 0.23 -7.20 10.84
C PHE A 168 1.13 -5.96 10.95
N GLY A 169 1.44 -5.28 9.86
CA GLY A 169 2.26 -4.06 9.84
C GLY A 169 1.43 -2.78 9.72
N ALA A 170 0.35 -2.84 8.95
CA ALA A 170 -0.64 -1.77 8.80
C ALA A 170 -1.95 -2.31 8.22
N SER A 171 -3.01 -1.49 8.25
CA SER A 171 -4.27 -1.79 7.58
C SER A 171 -4.81 -0.57 6.85
N LEU A 172 -5.21 -0.77 5.59
CA LEU A 172 -5.79 0.23 4.73
C LEU A 172 -7.26 -0.11 4.47
N ASN A 173 -8.16 0.73 4.97
CA ASN A 173 -9.60 0.56 4.79
C ASN A 173 -10.14 1.56 3.77
N LEU A 174 -10.52 1.10 2.58
CA LEU A 174 -11.16 1.88 1.55
C LEU A 174 -12.69 1.78 1.69
N LEU A 175 -13.37 2.92 1.69
CA LEU A 175 -14.81 2.99 1.56
C LEU A 175 -15.14 3.54 0.18
N THR A 176 -16.01 2.84 -0.53
CA THR A 176 -16.54 3.30 -1.81
C THR A 176 -17.53 4.45 -1.60
N ASP A 177 -17.83 5.15 -2.69
CA ASP A 177 -18.79 6.25 -2.66
C ASP A 177 -20.11 5.86 -1.97
N ASN A 178 -20.63 6.80 -1.21
CA ASN A 178 -21.98 6.71 -0.65
C ASN A 178 -23.02 6.86 -1.76
N TYR A 179 -24.26 6.47 -1.49
CA TYR A 179 -25.35 6.75 -2.42
C TYR A 179 -25.60 8.27 -2.55
N ALA A 180 -25.89 8.71 -3.75
CA ALA A 180 -26.21 10.12 -4.02
C ALA A 180 -27.72 10.35 -3.89
N THR A 181 -28.11 11.46 -3.27
CA THR A 181 -29.53 11.84 -3.15
C THR A 181 -30.08 12.52 -4.41
N LYS A 182 -29.20 13.06 -5.26
CA LYS A 182 -29.55 13.78 -6.50
C LYS A 182 -28.77 13.19 -7.68
N ALA A 183 -29.36 13.22 -8.85
CA ALA A 183 -28.67 12.82 -10.09
C ALA A 183 -27.39 13.64 -10.31
N THR A 184 -26.35 12.95 -10.69
CA THR A 184 -25.02 13.55 -10.97
C THR A 184 -24.38 12.90 -12.18
N GLY A 185 -23.62 13.68 -12.94
CA GLY A 185 -22.71 13.21 -13.97
C GLY A 185 -21.34 13.84 -13.80
N GLU A 186 -20.30 13.12 -14.18
CA GLU A 186 -18.93 13.61 -14.19
C GLU A 186 -18.17 13.06 -15.39
N ILE A 187 -17.47 13.92 -16.10
CA ILE A 187 -16.48 13.55 -17.11
C ILE A 187 -15.15 14.14 -16.68
N ALA A 188 -14.14 13.30 -16.52
CA ALA A 188 -12.80 13.70 -16.16
C ALA A 188 -11.80 13.16 -17.19
N THR A 189 -10.92 14.02 -17.67
CA THR A 189 -9.80 13.64 -18.55
C THR A 189 -8.53 14.25 -17.98
N SER A 190 -7.42 13.52 -18.09
CA SER A 190 -6.09 14.05 -17.81
C SER A 190 -5.07 13.52 -18.80
N PHE A 191 -4.02 14.32 -19.02
CA PHE A 191 -2.91 13.98 -19.90
C PHE A 191 -1.59 14.50 -19.28
N GLY A 192 -0.47 13.97 -19.73
CA GLY A 192 0.83 14.44 -19.23
C GLY A 192 2.03 13.70 -19.78
N SER A 193 3.13 13.81 -19.06
CA SER A 193 4.40 13.18 -19.41
C SER A 193 4.24 11.67 -19.63
N PHE A 194 5.12 11.10 -20.45
CA PHE A 194 5.12 9.67 -20.81
C PHE A 194 3.84 9.24 -21.52
N ASN A 195 3.26 10.12 -22.34
CA ASN A 195 1.99 9.91 -23.04
C ASN A 195 0.86 9.43 -22.10
N THR A 196 0.94 9.80 -20.83
CA THR A 196 -0.07 9.42 -19.84
C THR A 196 -1.40 10.07 -20.20
N LEU A 197 -2.45 9.26 -20.36
CA LEU A 197 -3.81 9.68 -20.67
C LEU A 197 -4.79 8.90 -19.79
N LYS A 198 -5.66 9.62 -19.06
CA LYS A 198 -6.78 9.06 -18.31
C LYS A 198 -8.09 9.64 -18.79
N ASN A 199 -9.10 8.81 -18.96
CA ASN A 199 -10.47 9.23 -19.21
C ASN A 199 -11.42 8.50 -18.28
N THR A 200 -12.31 9.24 -17.63
CA THR A 200 -13.27 8.70 -16.67
C THR A 200 -14.64 9.32 -16.93
N VAL A 201 -15.67 8.48 -17.00
CA VAL A 201 -17.08 8.89 -17.01
C VAL A 201 -17.75 8.27 -15.79
N LYS A 202 -18.48 9.10 -15.05
CA LYS A 202 -19.19 8.68 -13.83
C LYS A 202 -20.59 9.26 -13.82
N PHE A 203 -21.57 8.49 -13.32
CA PHE A 203 -22.95 8.91 -13.17
C PHE A 203 -23.58 8.35 -11.92
N SER A 204 -24.63 9.01 -11.44
CA SER A 204 -25.60 8.49 -10.48
C SER A 204 -26.99 9.00 -10.82
N THR A 205 -27.99 8.15 -10.67
CA THR A 205 -29.41 8.52 -10.82
C THR A 205 -29.91 9.42 -9.70
N GLY A 206 -29.14 9.48 -8.57
CA GLY A 206 -29.72 9.88 -7.29
C GLY A 206 -30.76 8.90 -6.81
N LEU A 207 -31.42 9.21 -5.70
CA LEU A 207 -32.49 8.36 -5.17
C LEU A 207 -33.75 8.48 -6.03
N LEU A 208 -34.12 7.38 -6.69
CA LEU A 208 -35.37 7.19 -7.38
C LEU A 208 -36.44 6.79 -6.35
N ASN A 209 -37.56 7.49 -6.33
CA ASN A 209 -38.64 7.28 -5.35
C ASN A 209 -38.13 7.27 -3.88
N ASP A 210 -37.10 8.08 -3.59
CA ASP A 210 -36.44 8.21 -2.28
C ASP A 210 -35.79 6.91 -1.75
N HIS A 211 -35.70 5.85 -2.56
CA HIS A 211 -35.24 4.53 -2.12
C HIS A 211 -34.12 3.93 -2.98
N PHE A 212 -34.11 4.09 -4.29
CA PHE A 212 -33.20 3.35 -5.16
C PHE A 212 -32.19 4.25 -5.85
N GLU A 213 -30.93 3.87 -5.83
CA GLU A 213 -29.88 4.50 -6.64
C GLU A 213 -29.20 3.48 -7.53
N ILE A 214 -28.84 3.93 -8.73
CA ILE A 214 -27.88 3.26 -9.60
C ILE A 214 -26.77 4.27 -9.91
N ALA A 215 -25.53 3.86 -9.65
CA ALA A 215 -24.36 4.66 -9.98
C ALA A 215 -23.33 3.81 -10.73
N GLY A 216 -22.56 4.46 -11.59
CA GLY A 216 -21.54 3.77 -12.36
C GLY A 216 -20.38 4.64 -12.77
N ARG A 217 -19.24 3.99 -13.06
CA ARG A 217 -18.02 4.59 -13.59
C ARG A 217 -17.40 3.67 -14.63
N LEU A 218 -16.92 4.27 -15.71
CA LEU A 218 -16.02 3.67 -16.69
C LEU A 218 -14.74 4.49 -16.73
N SER A 219 -13.59 3.83 -16.82
CA SER A 219 -12.31 4.51 -16.86
C SER A 219 -11.30 3.78 -17.73
N THR A 220 -10.41 4.56 -18.36
CA THR A 220 -9.23 4.07 -19.06
C THR A 220 -8.01 4.87 -18.65
N ILE A 221 -6.88 4.19 -18.48
CA ILE A 221 -5.57 4.82 -18.25
C ILE A 221 -4.57 4.20 -19.22
N LYS A 222 -3.78 5.04 -19.87
CA LYS A 222 -2.64 4.63 -20.70
C LYS A 222 -1.42 5.44 -20.33
N SER A 223 -0.24 4.82 -20.38
CA SER A 223 1.05 5.48 -20.20
C SER A 223 2.15 4.67 -20.86
N ASP A 224 3.20 5.32 -21.33
CA ASP A 224 4.40 4.65 -21.84
C ASP A 224 5.38 4.29 -20.70
N GLY A 225 5.17 4.86 -19.48
CA GLY A 225 6.12 4.75 -18.37
C GLY A 225 7.35 5.63 -18.54
N TYR A 226 8.10 5.82 -17.46
CA TYR A 226 9.42 6.47 -17.50
C TYR A 226 10.51 5.50 -17.95
N ILE A 227 10.41 4.24 -17.55
CA ILE A 227 11.31 3.16 -17.94
C ILE A 227 10.98 2.73 -19.37
N ASP A 228 11.99 2.42 -20.17
CA ASP A 228 11.83 2.03 -21.57
C ASP A 228 10.86 0.86 -21.73
N ARG A 229 9.91 0.99 -22.64
CA ARG A 229 8.86 0.01 -22.94
C ARG A 229 7.88 -0.29 -21.79
N ALA A 230 8.01 0.34 -20.60
CA ALA A 230 7.13 0.12 -19.45
C ALA A 230 5.70 0.62 -19.66
N SER A 231 5.12 0.30 -20.82
CA SER A 231 3.79 0.76 -21.23
C SER A 231 2.69 0.08 -20.41
N THR A 232 1.60 0.82 -20.23
CA THR A 232 0.43 0.41 -19.43
C THR A 232 -0.85 0.75 -20.20
N ASP A 233 -1.76 -0.22 -20.38
CA ASP A 233 -3.13 -0.04 -20.91
C ASP A 233 -4.12 -0.65 -19.91
N LEU A 234 -4.79 0.19 -19.16
CA LEU A 234 -5.69 -0.21 -18.08
C LEU A 234 -7.12 0.23 -18.42
N LYS A 235 -8.09 -0.64 -18.16
CA LYS A 235 -9.52 -0.35 -18.26
C LYS A 235 -10.22 -0.80 -17.01
N SER A 236 -11.16 -0.01 -16.49
CA SER A 236 -11.92 -0.40 -15.32
C SER A 236 -13.35 0.09 -15.38
N TYR A 237 -14.18 -0.61 -14.61
CA TYR A 237 -15.57 -0.26 -14.40
C TYR A 237 -15.93 -0.37 -12.92
N PHE A 238 -16.97 0.35 -12.54
CA PHE A 238 -17.59 0.26 -11.21
C PHE A 238 -19.09 0.49 -11.39
N LEU A 239 -19.89 -0.40 -10.84
CA LEU A 239 -21.35 -0.31 -10.84
C LEU A 239 -21.84 -0.53 -9.41
N GLN A 240 -22.74 0.33 -8.95
CA GLN A 240 -23.39 0.26 -7.65
C GLN A 240 -24.89 0.35 -7.81
N GLY A 241 -25.62 -0.55 -7.15
CA GLY A 241 -27.04 -0.43 -6.87
C GLY A 241 -27.23 -0.26 -5.36
N ALA A 242 -28.05 0.67 -4.91
CA ALA A 242 -28.39 0.86 -3.52
C ALA A 242 -29.89 0.91 -3.30
N TYR A 243 -30.36 0.24 -2.23
CA TYR A 243 -31.69 0.41 -1.67
C TYR A 243 -31.58 1.04 -0.29
N VAL A 244 -32.27 2.16 -0.09
CA VAL A 244 -32.26 2.96 1.14
C VAL A 244 -33.64 2.93 1.75
N GLY A 245 -33.79 2.17 2.84
CA GLY A 245 -35.00 2.14 3.66
C GLY A 245 -34.90 3.14 4.83
N LYS A 246 -35.80 3.03 5.79
CA LYS A 246 -35.74 3.83 7.03
C LYS A 246 -34.62 3.37 7.96
N THR A 247 -34.44 2.06 8.08
CA THR A 247 -33.48 1.40 8.96
C THR A 247 -32.50 0.53 8.20
N THR A 248 -32.77 0.26 6.93
CA THR A 248 -32.08 -0.73 6.06
C THR A 248 -31.33 -0.04 4.94
N LEU A 249 -30.07 -0.42 4.74
CA LEU A 249 -29.28 -0.11 3.54
C LEU A 249 -28.80 -1.43 2.91
N ILE A 250 -29.16 -1.64 1.64
CA ILE A 250 -28.60 -2.74 0.83
C ILE A 250 -27.78 -2.11 -0.29
N LYS A 251 -26.52 -2.52 -0.43
CA LYS A 251 -25.65 -2.10 -1.54
C LYS A 251 -25.13 -3.32 -2.27
N ALA A 252 -25.36 -3.37 -3.57
CA ALA A 252 -24.74 -4.34 -4.48
C ALA A 252 -23.70 -3.60 -5.33
N LEU A 253 -22.49 -4.14 -5.37
CA LEU A 253 -21.37 -3.58 -6.12
C LEU A 253 -20.79 -4.61 -7.06
N VAL A 254 -20.50 -4.17 -8.28
CA VAL A 254 -19.71 -4.93 -9.25
C VAL A 254 -18.64 -4.00 -9.79
N PHE A 255 -17.37 -4.38 -9.62
CA PHE A 255 -16.26 -3.59 -10.12
C PHE A 255 -15.11 -4.49 -10.54
N GLY A 256 -14.27 -3.97 -11.40
CA GLY A 256 -13.12 -4.71 -11.90
C GLY A 256 -12.39 -3.96 -12.99
N GLY A 257 -11.41 -4.64 -13.56
CA GLY A 257 -10.61 -4.09 -14.62
C GLY A 257 -9.80 -5.12 -15.37
N THR A 258 -9.22 -4.65 -16.45
CA THR A 258 -8.19 -5.37 -17.22
C THR A 258 -6.92 -4.56 -17.20
N GLU A 259 -5.80 -5.23 -17.04
CA GLU A 259 -4.50 -4.67 -17.26
C GLU A 259 -3.80 -5.35 -18.44
N LYS A 260 -3.00 -4.56 -19.15
CA LYS A 260 -1.89 -5.01 -19.97
C LYS A 260 -0.73 -4.08 -19.69
N THR A 261 0.32 -4.61 -19.08
CA THR A 261 1.52 -3.86 -18.72
C THR A 261 2.75 -4.55 -19.29
N TYR A 262 3.65 -3.78 -19.91
CA TYR A 262 4.96 -4.30 -20.28
C TYR A 262 5.81 -4.43 -19.01
N GLN A 263 6.55 -5.54 -18.89
CA GLN A 263 7.33 -5.86 -17.70
C GLN A 263 8.49 -4.88 -17.50
N ALA A 264 8.62 -4.32 -16.30
CA ALA A 264 9.68 -3.40 -15.90
C ALA A 264 10.26 -3.74 -14.51
N TRP A 265 10.09 -4.98 -14.05
CA TRP A 265 10.43 -5.40 -12.69
C TRP A 265 11.83 -5.99 -12.52
N ASN A 266 12.67 -6.00 -13.56
CA ASN A 266 14.05 -6.49 -13.46
C ASN A 266 14.99 -5.50 -12.77
N GLY A 267 14.69 -4.19 -12.87
CA GLY A 267 15.58 -3.13 -12.44
C GLY A 267 16.88 -3.08 -13.26
N ILE A 268 17.83 -2.27 -12.82
CA ILE A 268 19.13 -2.07 -13.47
C ILE A 268 20.27 -2.05 -12.45
N ASP A 269 21.46 -2.48 -12.88
CA ASP A 269 22.68 -2.41 -12.07
C ASP A 269 23.18 -0.96 -11.90
N VAL A 270 24.21 -0.76 -11.06
CA VAL A 270 24.75 0.57 -10.71
C VAL A 270 25.43 1.28 -11.90
N GLU A 271 26.04 0.54 -12.82
CA GLU A 271 26.67 1.11 -14.01
C GLU A 271 25.61 1.65 -14.97
N THR A 272 24.61 0.84 -15.25
CA THR A 272 23.43 1.21 -16.05
C THR A 272 22.66 2.34 -15.40
N LEU A 273 22.52 2.35 -14.07
CA LEU A 273 21.87 3.45 -13.32
C LEU A 273 22.55 4.81 -13.57
N ASN A 274 23.86 4.81 -13.80
CA ASN A 274 24.63 6.05 -14.04
C ASN A 274 24.70 6.44 -15.52
N THR A 275 24.56 5.48 -16.46
CA THR A 275 24.72 5.71 -17.90
C THR A 275 23.39 5.79 -18.66
N ASP A 276 22.43 4.92 -18.30
CA ASP A 276 21.11 4.83 -18.94
C ASP A 276 20.02 4.46 -17.93
N ARG A 277 19.48 5.45 -17.25
CA ARG A 277 18.50 5.27 -16.17
C ARG A 277 17.15 4.70 -16.62
N THR A 278 16.85 4.75 -17.90
CA THR A 278 15.57 4.27 -18.45
C THR A 278 15.66 2.86 -18.99
N TYR A 279 16.86 2.30 -19.07
CA TYR A 279 17.07 0.97 -19.64
C TYR A 279 16.19 -0.09 -18.99
N ASN A 280 15.61 -0.96 -19.84
CA ASN A 280 14.82 -2.11 -19.43
C ASN A 280 15.33 -3.36 -20.13
N SER A 281 15.71 -4.37 -19.39
CA SER A 281 16.21 -5.64 -19.94
C SER A 281 15.10 -6.64 -20.32
N ALA A 282 13.85 -6.39 -19.93
CA ALA A 282 12.74 -7.29 -20.21
C ALA A 282 12.57 -7.55 -21.72
N GLY A 283 12.34 -8.78 -22.08
CA GLY A 283 12.18 -9.22 -23.48
C GLY A 283 13.43 -9.17 -24.35
N LYS A 284 14.62 -8.92 -23.78
CA LYS A 284 15.88 -8.85 -24.56
C LYS A 284 16.28 -10.20 -25.14
N PHE A 285 16.60 -10.21 -26.45
CA PHE A 285 17.14 -11.39 -27.13
C PHE A 285 18.12 -11.01 -28.26
N LYS A 286 18.78 -11.98 -28.85
CA LYS A 286 19.62 -11.83 -30.05
C LYS A 286 18.89 -12.37 -31.27
N ASP A 287 18.81 -11.56 -32.34
CA ASP A 287 18.33 -12.03 -33.63
C ASP A 287 19.38 -12.93 -34.35
N ALA A 288 19.02 -13.52 -35.46
CA ALA A 288 19.89 -14.39 -36.22
C ALA A 288 21.22 -13.76 -36.73
N LEU A 289 21.28 -12.42 -36.72
CA LEU A 289 22.48 -11.66 -37.09
C LEU A 289 23.27 -11.22 -35.84
N GLY A 290 22.86 -11.62 -34.64
CA GLY A 290 23.47 -11.25 -33.36
C GLY A 290 23.10 -9.85 -32.84
N ASN A 291 22.16 -9.14 -33.50
CA ASN A 291 21.71 -7.83 -33.04
C ASN A 291 20.80 -7.98 -31.80
N THR A 292 20.96 -7.07 -30.86
CA THR A 292 20.04 -7.00 -29.71
C THR A 292 18.66 -6.53 -30.17
N ARG A 293 17.63 -7.29 -29.76
CA ARG A 293 16.21 -7.01 -29.99
C ARG A 293 15.47 -7.14 -28.66
N PHE A 294 14.24 -6.63 -28.63
CA PHE A 294 13.33 -6.73 -27.50
C PHE A 294 12.00 -7.27 -27.99
N TYR A 295 11.45 -8.20 -27.26
CA TYR A 295 10.14 -8.79 -27.56
C TYR A 295 9.03 -7.80 -27.21
N ASP A 296 8.16 -7.49 -28.20
CA ASP A 296 7.15 -6.45 -28.03
C ASP A 296 6.02 -6.82 -27.06
N ASN A 297 5.80 -8.12 -26.82
CA ASN A 297 4.72 -8.61 -25.96
C ASN A 297 5.23 -9.23 -24.65
N GLU A 298 6.37 -8.77 -24.13
CA GLU A 298 6.84 -9.11 -22.79
C GLU A 298 5.95 -8.47 -21.75
N THR A 299 4.70 -8.95 -21.64
CA THR A 299 3.62 -8.25 -20.92
C THR A 299 2.97 -9.12 -19.85
N ASP A 300 2.44 -8.45 -18.83
CA ASP A 300 1.48 -9.01 -17.90
C ASP A 300 0.07 -8.61 -18.34
N ASN A 301 -0.84 -9.58 -18.31
CA ASN A 301 -2.23 -9.43 -18.73
C ASN A 301 -3.12 -10.07 -17.68
N TYR A 302 -3.87 -9.27 -16.95
CA TYR A 302 -4.75 -9.79 -15.92
C TYR A 302 -6.13 -9.13 -15.96
N ASN A 303 -7.14 -9.91 -15.65
CA ASN A 303 -8.52 -9.45 -15.48
C ASN A 303 -9.00 -9.85 -14.09
N GLN A 304 -9.52 -8.89 -13.33
CA GLN A 304 -10.08 -9.15 -12.02
C GLN A 304 -11.45 -8.49 -11.89
N ASN A 305 -12.44 -9.27 -11.43
CA ASN A 305 -13.81 -8.82 -11.23
C ASN A 305 -14.27 -9.15 -9.81
N HIS A 306 -14.89 -8.17 -9.16
CA HIS A 306 -15.35 -8.24 -7.79
C HIS A 306 -16.86 -8.04 -7.73
N TYR A 307 -17.54 -8.88 -6.98
CA TYR A 307 -18.95 -8.80 -6.69
C TYR A 307 -19.13 -8.71 -5.18
N GLN A 308 -19.85 -7.70 -4.70
CA GLN A 308 -20.11 -7.51 -3.28
C GLN A 308 -21.59 -7.22 -3.06
N LEU A 309 -22.18 -7.85 -2.03
CA LEU A 309 -23.51 -7.55 -1.54
C LEU A 309 -23.43 -7.23 -0.05
N HIS A 310 -23.85 -6.04 0.33
CA HIS A 310 -23.88 -5.55 1.71
C HIS A 310 -25.29 -5.32 2.16
N TRP A 311 -25.60 -5.77 3.37
CA TRP A 311 -26.82 -5.46 4.09
C TRP A 311 -26.45 -4.85 5.44
N SER A 312 -26.92 -3.61 5.68
CA SER A 312 -26.74 -2.88 6.93
C SER A 312 -28.10 -2.54 7.50
N GLU A 313 -28.29 -2.77 8.79
CA GLU A 313 -29.58 -2.57 9.46
C GLU A 313 -29.40 -1.89 10.83
N PHE A 314 -30.21 -0.86 11.09
CA PHE A 314 -30.46 -0.39 12.44
C PHE A 314 -31.62 -1.18 13.03
N VAL A 315 -31.30 -2.21 13.82
CA VAL A 315 -32.30 -3.06 14.49
C VAL A 315 -33.03 -2.27 15.58
N SER A 316 -32.33 -1.33 16.22
CA SER A 316 -32.86 -0.39 17.20
C SER A 316 -31.91 0.81 17.36
N GLU A 317 -32.24 1.79 18.21
CA GLU A 317 -31.34 2.91 18.52
C GLU A 317 -29.99 2.46 19.07
N LYS A 318 -29.91 1.28 19.69
CA LYS A 318 -28.68 0.74 20.32
C LYS A 318 -28.01 -0.35 19.50
N TRP A 319 -28.74 -1.01 18.60
CA TRP A 319 -28.23 -2.15 17.84
C TRP A 319 -28.20 -1.88 16.36
N SER A 320 -27.06 -2.16 15.75
CA SER A 320 -26.89 -2.19 14.29
C SER A 320 -26.14 -3.43 13.87
N THR A 321 -26.44 -3.93 12.67
CA THR A 321 -25.79 -5.11 12.09
C THR A 321 -25.32 -4.82 10.66
N ASN A 322 -24.25 -5.50 10.27
CA ASN A 322 -23.76 -5.51 8.89
C ASN A 322 -23.45 -6.95 8.50
N LEU A 323 -23.90 -7.35 7.32
CA LEU A 323 -23.59 -8.63 6.68
C LEU A 323 -23.13 -8.33 5.25
N ALA A 324 -22.03 -8.94 4.82
CA ALA A 324 -21.59 -8.85 3.44
C ALA A 324 -21.23 -10.22 2.89
N ALA A 325 -21.52 -10.44 1.63
CA ALA A 325 -21.05 -11.57 0.84
C ALA A 325 -20.23 -11.04 -0.33
N HIS A 326 -19.20 -11.78 -0.72
CA HIS A 326 -18.35 -11.40 -1.84
C HIS A 326 -17.89 -12.59 -2.68
N TYR A 327 -17.60 -12.28 -3.93
CA TYR A 327 -16.94 -13.18 -4.87
C TYR A 327 -16.00 -12.38 -5.76
N THR A 328 -14.78 -12.88 -5.94
CA THR A 328 -13.79 -12.31 -6.84
C THR A 328 -13.32 -13.38 -7.80
N LYS A 329 -13.32 -13.08 -9.09
CA LYS A 329 -12.72 -13.89 -10.16
C LYS A 329 -11.53 -13.17 -10.71
N GLY A 330 -10.36 -13.81 -10.66
CA GLY A 330 -9.15 -13.37 -11.32
C GLY A 330 -8.70 -14.36 -12.39
N LYS A 331 -8.22 -13.86 -13.52
CA LYS A 331 -7.61 -14.68 -14.57
C LYS A 331 -6.68 -13.88 -15.43
N GLY A 332 -5.48 -14.41 -15.63
CA GLY A 332 -4.51 -13.75 -16.50
C GLY A 332 -3.20 -14.53 -16.60
N TYR A 333 -2.26 -13.92 -17.27
CA TYR A 333 -0.94 -14.49 -17.51
C TYR A 333 0.09 -13.38 -17.72
N TYR A 334 1.33 -13.70 -17.42
CA TYR A 334 2.44 -12.95 -17.98
C TYR A 334 3.15 -13.77 -19.05
N GLU A 335 3.65 -13.08 -20.09
CA GLU A 335 4.25 -13.66 -21.28
C GLU A 335 5.72 -13.26 -21.37
N ASN A 336 6.59 -14.25 -21.61
CA ASN A 336 8.02 -14.02 -21.74
C ASN A 336 8.58 -14.65 -23.02
N TYR A 337 9.43 -13.91 -23.71
CA TYR A 337 10.37 -14.49 -24.68
C TYR A 337 11.59 -15.00 -23.94
N LYS A 338 11.79 -16.29 -23.97
CA LYS A 338 12.94 -16.97 -23.37
C LYS A 338 13.98 -17.24 -24.43
N TYR A 339 15.06 -16.47 -24.37
CA TYR A 339 16.22 -16.63 -25.24
C TYR A 339 17.23 -17.56 -24.60
N ASP A 340 17.76 -18.55 -25.37
CA ASP A 340 18.71 -19.53 -24.86
C ASP A 340 18.19 -20.34 -23.65
N GLU A 341 16.91 -20.72 -23.67
CA GLU A 341 16.24 -21.40 -22.55
C GLU A 341 16.53 -22.90 -22.57
N PRO A 342 16.92 -23.50 -21.42
CA PRO A 342 16.94 -24.95 -21.27
C PRO A 342 15.57 -25.57 -21.55
N VAL A 343 15.54 -26.67 -22.30
CA VAL A 343 14.26 -27.34 -22.65
C VAL A 343 13.72 -28.24 -21.52
N GLU A 344 14.52 -28.49 -20.51
CA GLU A 344 14.12 -29.30 -19.36
C GLU A 344 12.92 -28.69 -18.65
N GLY A 345 11.88 -29.48 -18.46
CA GLY A 345 10.63 -29.07 -17.80
C GLY A 345 9.54 -28.52 -18.72
N TYR A 346 9.80 -28.31 -20.03
CA TYR A 346 8.81 -27.84 -20.99
C TYR A 346 8.09 -28.93 -21.78
N GLY A 347 8.42 -30.18 -21.61
CA GLY A 347 7.79 -31.34 -22.24
C GLY A 347 7.62 -31.24 -23.76
N GLY A 348 8.23 -32.13 -24.54
CA GLY A 348 8.07 -32.21 -25.99
C GLY A 348 8.65 -31.06 -26.81
N ILE A 349 9.37 -30.12 -26.21
CA ILE A 349 10.11 -29.07 -26.90
C ILE A 349 11.48 -29.61 -27.28
N GLU A 350 11.82 -29.52 -28.58
CA GLU A 350 13.08 -30.01 -29.11
C GLU A 350 14.21 -28.98 -28.98
N PRO A 351 15.41 -29.35 -28.51
CA PRO A 351 16.54 -28.44 -28.45
C PRO A 351 17.02 -28.08 -29.84
N THR A 352 17.49 -26.86 -30.03
CA THR A 352 18.12 -26.40 -31.27
C THR A 352 19.60 -26.05 -31.09
N LYS A 353 20.07 -26.00 -29.85
CA LYS A 353 21.44 -25.60 -29.47
C LYS A 353 21.76 -26.10 -28.05
N LEU A 354 23.03 -25.93 -27.65
CA LEU A 354 23.41 -26.02 -26.24
C LEU A 354 23.37 -24.62 -25.61
N VAL A 355 22.86 -24.51 -24.40
CA VAL A 355 22.74 -23.29 -23.60
C VAL A 355 23.28 -23.52 -22.19
N TYR A 356 23.62 -22.46 -21.47
CA TYR A 356 24.00 -22.57 -20.07
C TYR A 356 22.74 -22.55 -19.19
N ASN A 357 22.65 -23.50 -18.26
CA ASN A 357 21.64 -23.48 -17.19
C ASN A 357 22.11 -22.56 -16.04
N ASP A 358 21.27 -22.43 -15.01
CA ASP A 358 21.56 -21.58 -13.82
C ASP A 358 22.78 -22.08 -13.01
N LEU A 359 23.21 -23.33 -13.19
CA LEU A 359 24.40 -23.90 -12.57
C LEU A 359 25.66 -23.68 -13.43
N GLY A 360 25.55 -23.04 -14.59
CA GLY A 360 26.66 -22.85 -15.54
C GLY A 360 27.03 -24.09 -16.36
N GLU A 361 26.12 -25.07 -16.41
CA GLU A 361 26.35 -26.32 -17.20
C GLU A 361 25.73 -26.16 -18.59
N LEU A 362 26.40 -26.72 -19.61
CA LEU A 362 25.89 -26.77 -20.97
C LEU A 362 24.84 -27.88 -21.10
N VAL A 363 23.60 -27.46 -21.34
CA VAL A 363 22.42 -28.32 -21.47
C VAL A 363 21.70 -28.07 -22.79
N PRO A 364 20.86 -29.01 -23.28
CA PRO A 364 20.02 -28.79 -24.45
C PRO A 364 19.07 -27.64 -24.27
N GLY A 365 18.97 -26.71 -25.24
CA GLY A 365 18.15 -25.51 -25.14
C GLY A 365 17.63 -25.01 -26.47
N THR A 366 16.72 -24.03 -26.40
CA THR A 366 16.11 -23.38 -27.57
C THR A 366 15.59 -21.99 -27.17
N ASP A 367 15.08 -21.26 -28.16
CA ASP A 367 14.27 -20.06 -27.88
C ASP A 367 12.80 -20.46 -27.91
N LEU A 368 12.04 -19.94 -26.96
CA LEU A 368 10.59 -20.16 -26.86
C LEU A 368 9.85 -18.93 -26.29
N ILE A 369 8.53 -18.91 -26.47
CA ILE A 369 7.63 -17.95 -25.79
C ILE A 369 6.72 -18.76 -24.88
N ARG A 370 6.75 -18.41 -23.60
CA ARG A 370 5.90 -19.01 -22.58
C ARG A 370 4.92 -18.03 -21.99
N GLN A 371 3.79 -18.56 -21.53
CA GLN A 371 2.85 -17.87 -20.67
C GLN A 371 2.74 -18.62 -19.34
N LYS A 372 2.78 -17.88 -18.22
CA LYS A 372 2.46 -18.42 -16.90
C LYS A 372 1.13 -17.82 -16.45
N TRP A 373 0.18 -18.68 -16.20
CA TRP A 373 -1.21 -18.35 -15.93
C TRP A 373 -1.54 -18.46 -14.46
N LEU A 374 -2.44 -17.58 -14.02
CA LEU A 374 -3.19 -17.67 -12.77
C LEU A 374 -4.68 -17.59 -13.10
N ASP A 375 -5.45 -18.57 -12.61
CA ASP A 375 -6.92 -18.60 -12.69
C ASP A 375 -7.44 -18.85 -11.28
N ASN A 376 -8.07 -17.84 -10.65
CA ASN A 376 -8.39 -17.91 -9.23
C ASN A 376 -9.78 -17.41 -8.90
N ASP A 377 -10.36 -18.04 -7.87
CA ASP A 377 -11.62 -17.71 -7.25
C ASP A 377 -11.42 -17.39 -5.77
N PHE A 378 -12.00 -16.27 -5.30
CA PHE A 378 -11.98 -15.90 -3.90
C PHE A 378 -13.36 -15.44 -3.46
N TYR A 379 -13.94 -16.12 -2.46
CA TYR A 379 -15.29 -15.84 -2.01
C TYR A 379 -15.44 -16.00 -0.50
N GLY A 380 -16.46 -15.35 0.04
CA GLY A 380 -16.70 -15.43 1.46
C GLY A 380 -17.78 -14.49 1.96
N THR A 381 -17.83 -14.39 3.29
CA THR A 381 -18.77 -13.55 4.01
C THR A 381 -18.09 -12.84 5.17
N THR A 382 -18.55 -11.63 5.48
CA THR A 382 -18.19 -10.92 6.70
C THR A 382 -19.45 -10.47 7.42
N PHE A 383 -19.41 -10.44 8.75
CA PHE A 383 -20.56 -9.99 9.55
C PHE A 383 -20.10 -9.22 10.77
N SER A 384 -20.93 -8.30 11.22
CA SER A 384 -20.76 -7.64 12.52
C SER A 384 -22.09 -7.22 13.12
N ALA A 385 -22.16 -7.24 14.45
CA ALA A 385 -23.27 -6.70 15.23
C ALA A 385 -22.68 -5.71 16.25
N LYS A 386 -23.19 -4.49 16.26
CA LYS A 386 -22.74 -3.41 17.13
C LYS A 386 -23.83 -3.03 18.13
N TYR A 387 -23.44 -2.95 19.40
CA TYR A 387 -24.25 -2.45 20.48
C TYR A 387 -23.65 -1.20 21.10
N VAL A 388 -24.40 -0.10 21.19
CA VAL A 388 -23.92 1.19 21.69
C VAL A 388 -24.83 1.70 22.77
N THR A 389 -24.19 2.16 23.86
CA THR A 389 -24.80 2.96 24.93
C THR A 389 -23.90 4.16 25.24
N ASP A 390 -24.28 4.99 26.18
CA ASP A 390 -23.47 6.15 26.59
C ASP A 390 -22.07 5.75 27.09
N LYS A 391 -21.95 4.58 27.72
CA LYS A 391 -20.70 4.10 28.34
C LYS A 391 -20.06 2.91 27.62
N LEU A 392 -20.79 2.20 26.77
CA LEU A 392 -20.33 0.95 26.20
C LEU A 392 -20.59 0.91 24.68
N ASP A 393 -19.55 0.63 23.93
CA ASP A 393 -19.59 0.35 22.49
C ASP A 393 -18.96 -1.03 22.26
N VAL A 394 -19.76 -2.02 21.87
CA VAL A 394 -19.33 -3.39 21.62
C VAL A 394 -19.57 -3.75 20.18
N ILE A 395 -18.60 -4.41 19.54
CA ILE A 395 -18.76 -5.01 18.22
C ILE A 395 -18.37 -6.49 18.32
N LEU A 396 -19.30 -7.35 17.97
CA LEU A 396 -19.07 -8.77 17.72
C LEU A 396 -19.05 -8.97 16.21
N GLY A 397 -18.10 -9.73 15.69
CA GLY A 397 -18.03 -9.94 14.26
C GLY A 397 -17.11 -11.08 13.87
N GLY A 398 -16.99 -11.27 12.57
CA GLY A 398 -16.13 -12.28 12.00
C GLY A 398 -16.26 -12.35 10.49
N GLY A 399 -15.56 -13.30 9.91
CA GLY A 399 -15.62 -13.59 8.49
C GLY A 399 -15.13 -14.99 8.19
N TRP A 400 -15.53 -15.48 7.04
CA TRP A 400 -15.05 -16.71 6.46
C TRP A 400 -14.79 -16.49 4.97
N ASN A 401 -13.62 -16.92 4.49
CA ASN A 401 -13.20 -16.75 3.12
C ASN A 401 -12.56 -18.04 2.62
N ARG A 402 -12.75 -18.32 1.34
CA ARG A 402 -12.08 -19.41 0.63
C ARG A 402 -11.51 -18.91 -0.69
N TYR A 403 -10.28 -19.29 -0.94
CA TYR A 403 -9.54 -19.07 -2.17
C TYR A 403 -9.21 -20.39 -2.82
N GLU A 404 -9.33 -20.44 -4.14
CA GLU A 404 -8.90 -21.56 -4.99
C GLU A 404 -8.11 -20.95 -6.14
N GLY A 405 -6.90 -21.44 -6.40
CA GLY A 405 -6.01 -20.91 -7.44
C GLY A 405 -5.38 -22.03 -8.25
N ASP A 406 -5.50 -21.94 -9.58
CA ASP A 406 -4.81 -22.77 -10.54
C ASP A 406 -3.68 -21.97 -11.18
N HIS A 407 -2.44 -22.49 -11.07
CA HIS A 407 -1.27 -21.94 -11.72
C HIS A 407 -0.79 -22.94 -12.76
N PHE A 408 -0.68 -22.50 -14.01
CA PHE A 408 -0.24 -23.37 -15.08
C PHE A 408 0.58 -22.62 -16.13
N GLY A 409 1.46 -23.37 -16.84
CA GLY A 409 2.31 -22.79 -17.86
C GLY A 409 2.00 -23.35 -19.25
N LYS A 410 2.08 -22.47 -20.27
CA LYS A 410 1.94 -22.83 -21.67
C LYS A 410 3.12 -22.35 -22.48
N VAL A 411 3.63 -23.17 -23.41
CA VAL A 411 4.52 -22.71 -24.47
C VAL A 411 3.65 -22.40 -25.69
N ILE A 412 3.65 -21.16 -26.14
CA ILE A 412 2.83 -20.71 -27.26
C ILE A 412 3.61 -20.62 -28.57
N TRP A 413 4.92 -20.63 -28.48
CA TRP A 413 5.85 -20.71 -29.61
C TRP A 413 7.21 -21.30 -29.17
N ALA A 414 7.80 -22.08 -30.01
CA ALA A 414 9.20 -22.57 -29.89
C ALA A 414 9.82 -22.70 -31.27
N ARG A 415 11.16 -22.67 -31.39
CA ARG A 415 11.85 -22.90 -32.66
C ARG A 415 11.61 -24.31 -33.22
N ASN A 416 11.46 -25.27 -32.33
CA ASN A 416 11.08 -26.65 -32.68
C ASN A 416 10.20 -27.25 -31.56
N ALA A 417 9.04 -27.74 -31.93
CA ALA A 417 8.05 -28.33 -31.03
C ALA A 417 7.43 -29.59 -31.64
N SER A 418 8.27 -30.55 -32.02
CA SER A 418 7.85 -31.71 -32.83
C SER A 418 7.06 -32.77 -32.04
N GLN A 419 7.12 -32.79 -30.72
CA GLN A 419 6.54 -33.83 -29.85
C GLN A 419 5.46 -33.29 -28.89
N THR A 420 5.05 -32.04 -29.03
CA THR A 420 4.00 -31.44 -28.21
C THR A 420 3.06 -30.56 -29.04
N GLU A 421 1.81 -30.40 -28.62
CA GLU A 421 0.95 -29.36 -29.14
C GLU A 421 1.21 -28.06 -28.40
N LEU A 422 1.48 -26.98 -29.16
CA LEU A 422 1.67 -25.66 -28.56
C LEU A 422 0.37 -25.21 -27.86
N GLY A 423 0.50 -24.75 -26.62
CA GLY A 423 -0.62 -24.37 -25.76
C GLY A 423 -0.99 -25.44 -24.72
N ASP A 424 -0.44 -26.66 -24.81
CA ASP A 424 -0.53 -27.63 -23.73
C ASP A 424 0.15 -27.10 -22.45
N HIS A 425 -0.33 -27.56 -21.31
CA HIS A 425 0.27 -27.18 -20.03
C HIS A 425 1.57 -27.96 -19.80
N TYR A 426 2.66 -27.27 -19.51
CA TYR A 426 3.92 -27.91 -19.12
C TYR A 426 4.05 -28.04 -17.59
N TYR A 427 3.18 -27.37 -16.82
CA TYR A 427 2.92 -27.63 -15.41
C TYR A 427 1.47 -27.20 -15.04
N ASP A 428 0.93 -27.82 -14.01
CA ASP A 428 -0.35 -27.50 -13.38
C ASP A 428 -0.18 -27.60 -11.87
N ASP A 429 -0.36 -26.48 -11.19
CA ASP A 429 -0.34 -26.38 -9.74
C ASP A 429 -1.73 -25.96 -9.26
N HIS A 430 -2.17 -26.48 -8.13
CA HIS A 430 -3.43 -26.12 -7.50
C HIS A 430 -3.24 -25.77 -6.03
N SER A 431 -3.92 -24.72 -5.58
CA SER A 431 -3.90 -24.30 -4.20
C SER A 431 -5.28 -23.95 -3.66
N VAL A 432 -5.46 -24.19 -2.37
CA VAL A 432 -6.69 -23.84 -1.64
C VAL A 432 -6.31 -23.20 -0.31
N LYS A 433 -6.87 -22.03 -0.02
CA LYS A 433 -6.73 -21.40 1.29
C LYS A 433 -8.10 -21.09 1.87
N THR A 434 -8.33 -21.54 3.11
CA THR A 434 -9.53 -21.21 3.87
C THR A 434 -9.14 -20.42 5.11
N ASP A 435 -9.80 -19.30 5.34
CA ASP A 435 -9.52 -18.37 6.45
C ASP A 435 -10.84 -18.04 7.15
N GLY A 436 -10.93 -18.32 8.43
CA GLY A 436 -12.06 -17.99 9.27
C GLY A 436 -11.63 -17.25 10.52
N ASN A 437 -12.38 -16.22 10.91
CA ASN A 437 -12.13 -15.53 12.16
C ASN A 437 -13.41 -15.08 12.85
N ILE A 438 -13.34 -14.98 14.16
CA ILE A 438 -14.34 -14.35 15.01
C ILE A 438 -13.65 -13.39 15.97
N PHE A 439 -14.31 -12.28 16.27
CA PHE A 439 -13.78 -11.31 17.22
C PHE A 439 -14.86 -10.63 18.06
N ALA A 440 -14.42 -10.14 19.20
CA ALA A 440 -15.21 -9.29 20.07
C ALA A 440 -14.36 -8.09 20.47
N LYS A 441 -14.80 -6.88 20.19
CA LYS A 441 -14.13 -5.65 20.66
C LYS A 441 -15.09 -4.76 21.41
N ALA A 442 -14.58 -4.08 22.44
CA ALA A 442 -15.37 -3.20 23.28
C ALA A 442 -14.59 -1.95 23.66
N ASN A 443 -15.26 -0.81 23.67
CA ASN A 443 -14.83 0.41 24.36
C ASN A 443 -15.76 0.61 25.54
N TYR A 444 -15.21 0.74 26.74
CA TYR A 444 -15.96 0.98 27.97
C TYR A 444 -15.48 2.24 28.69
N GLN A 445 -16.38 3.18 28.94
CA GLN A 445 -16.10 4.40 29.69
C GLN A 445 -16.07 4.09 31.19
N LEU A 446 -14.86 3.99 31.76
CA LEU A 446 -14.66 3.68 33.17
C LEU A 446 -15.01 4.89 34.07
N THR A 447 -14.54 6.08 33.65
CA THR A 447 -14.84 7.36 34.31
C THR A 447 -15.07 8.40 33.21
N ASP A 448 -15.44 9.62 33.57
CA ASP A 448 -15.64 10.71 32.59
C ASP A 448 -14.38 10.99 31.74
N LYS A 449 -13.20 10.60 32.21
CA LYS A 449 -11.92 10.86 31.55
C LYS A 449 -11.19 9.62 31.08
N LEU A 450 -11.52 8.43 31.59
CA LEU A 450 -10.79 7.19 31.31
C LEU A 450 -11.68 6.19 30.62
N SER A 451 -11.28 5.70 29.46
CA SER A 451 -11.91 4.59 28.79
C SER A 451 -10.95 3.42 28.57
N PHE A 452 -11.50 2.22 28.64
CA PHE A 452 -10.82 0.95 28.37
C PHE A 452 -11.25 0.42 27.02
N TYR A 453 -10.29 -0.07 26.24
CA TYR A 453 -10.48 -0.81 25.01
C TYR A 453 -10.00 -2.25 25.19
N GLY A 454 -10.82 -3.21 24.77
CA GLY A 454 -10.46 -4.63 24.66
C GLY A 454 -10.88 -5.18 23.30
N ASP A 455 -10.06 -6.05 22.72
CA ASP A 455 -10.32 -6.68 21.42
C ASP A 455 -9.70 -8.06 21.40
N LEU A 456 -10.50 -9.08 21.23
CA LEU A 456 -10.10 -10.49 21.20
C LEU A 456 -10.47 -11.07 19.85
N GLN A 457 -9.53 -11.67 19.17
CA GLN A 457 -9.75 -12.38 17.91
C GLN A 457 -9.20 -13.79 17.99
N TYR A 458 -10.00 -14.74 17.52
CA TYR A 458 -9.55 -16.08 17.15
C TYR A 458 -9.62 -16.24 15.64
N ARG A 459 -8.53 -16.74 15.02
CA ARG A 459 -8.42 -16.94 13.60
C ARG A 459 -7.88 -18.34 13.31
N SER A 460 -8.51 -19.04 12.36
CA SER A 460 -8.07 -20.34 11.85
C SER A 460 -7.80 -20.23 10.34
N VAL A 461 -6.64 -20.70 9.93
CA VAL A 461 -6.21 -20.70 8.51
C VAL A 461 -5.79 -22.10 8.13
N GLN A 462 -6.30 -22.59 7.02
CA GLN A 462 -5.81 -23.79 6.36
C GLN A 462 -5.26 -23.40 4.99
N TYR A 463 -4.05 -23.82 4.67
CA TYR A 463 -3.44 -23.66 3.35
C TYR A 463 -2.96 -25.00 2.82
N LYS A 464 -3.40 -25.32 1.61
CA LYS A 464 -3.00 -26.50 0.86
C LYS A 464 -2.50 -26.09 -0.50
N ALA A 465 -1.33 -26.55 -0.87
CA ALA A 465 -0.76 -26.34 -2.20
C ALA A 465 -0.06 -27.62 -2.66
N ASN A 466 -0.11 -27.86 -3.96
CA ASN A 466 0.70 -28.88 -4.61
C ASN A 466 1.35 -28.20 -5.81
N SER A 467 2.63 -27.88 -5.70
CA SER A 467 3.35 -27.11 -6.68
C SER A 467 4.80 -27.60 -6.79
N LYS A 468 5.35 -27.45 -7.99
CA LYS A 468 6.76 -27.79 -8.23
C LYS A 468 7.71 -26.93 -7.40
N GLN A 469 7.34 -25.65 -7.14
CA GLN A 469 8.17 -24.71 -6.39
C GLN A 469 8.03 -24.87 -4.87
N THR A 470 6.80 -24.98 -4.36
CA THR A 470 6.56 -25.08 -2.91
C THR A 470 6.63 -26.51 -2.39
N GLY A 471 6.56 -27.52 -3.28
CA GLY A 471 6.27 -28.89 -2.91
C GLY A 471 4.82 -29.06 -2.42
N LEU A 472 4.59 -30.13 -1.65
CA LEU A 472 3.29 -30.38 -1.03
C LEU A 472 3.19 -29.62 0.31
N VAL A 473 2.23 -28.71 0.41
CA VAL A 473 1.89 -27.97 1.63
C VAL A 473 0.50 -28.40 2.11
N ASP A 474 0.35 -28.71 3.41
CA ASP A 474 -0.93 -28.94 4.06
C ASP A 474 -0.84 -28.44 5.52
N ASP A 475 -0.93 -27.13 5.69
CA ASP A 475 -0.73 -26.47 6.97
C ASP A 475 -2.03 -25.93 7.54
N ASN A 476 -2.13 -26.02 8.89
CA ASN A 476 -3.23 -25.49 9.65
C ASN A 476 -2.71 -24.61 10.79
N PHE A 477 -3.16 -23.36 10.81
CA PHE A 477 -2.77 -22.38 11.81
C PHE A 477 -3.99 -21.94 12.62
N ASN A 478 -3.80 -21.86 13.95
CA ASN A 478 -4.79 -21.33 14.86
C ASN A 478 -4.15 -20.21 15.68
N PHE A 479 -4.69 -19.00 15.55
CA PHE A 479 -4.11 -17.80 16.13
C PHE A 479 -5.07 -17.17 17.14
N PHE A 480 -4.54 -16.77 18.29
CA PHE A 480 -5.23 -15.91 19.24
C PHE A 480 -4.53 -14.56 19.30
N ASN A 481 -5.27 -13.49 18.99
CA ASN A 481 -4.77 -12.14 18.83
C ASN A 481 -5.47 -11.19 19.82
N PRO A 482 -5.08 -11.17 21.10
CA PRO A 482 -5.62 -10.25 22.10
C PRO A 482 -5.04 -8.84 21.89
N LYS A 483 -5.89 -7.83 22.13
CA LYS A 483 -5.51 -6.42 22.13
C LYS A 483 -6.20 -5.71 23.28
N ALA A 484 -5.52 -4.75 23.88
CA ALA A 484 -6.06 -3.94 24.96
C ALA A 484 -5.48 -2.53 24.93
N GLY A 485 -6.21 -1.57 25.47
CA GLY A 485 -5.69 -0.22 25.58
C GLY A 485 -6.51 0.68 26.48
N LEU A 486 -5.96 1.85 26.75
CA LEU A 486 -6.56 2.88 27.59
C LEU A 486 -6.53 4.22 26.83
N ASN A 487 -7.60 4.99 26.92
CA ASN A 487 -7.59 6.41 26.55
C ASN A 487 -7.86 7.23 27.82
N TYR A 488 -7.05 8.26 28.02
CA TYR A 488 -7.19 9.21 29.11
C TYR A 488 -7.36 10.64 28.58
N GLU A 489 -8.54 11.18 28.73
CA GLU A 489 -8.87 12.56 28.40
C GLU A 489 -8.37 13.50 29.48
N ILE A 490 -7.18 14.10 29.28
CA ILE A 490 -6.63 15.10 30.20
C ILE A 490 -7.61 16.27 30.27
N ASN A 491 -8.06 16.74 29.11
CA ASN A 491 -9.09 17.76 28.91
C ASN A 491 -9.69 17.62 27.50
N LEU A 492 -10.66 18.47 27.15
CA LEU A 492 -11.37 18.44 25.85
C LEU A 492 -10.48 18.52 24.60
N LYS A 493 -9.23 18.96 24.74
CA LYS A 493 -8.27 19.10 23.62
C LYS A 493 -7.18 18.05 23.64
N ASN A 494 -6.94 17.40 24.76
CA ASN A 494 -5.78 16.51 24.95
C ASN A 494 -6.21 15.13 25.40
N THR A 495 -5.83 14.11 24.65
CA THR A 495 -6.04 12.71 24.98
C THR A 495 -4.70 11.96 24.90
N LEU A 496 -4.37 11.22 25.94
CA LEU A 496 -3.31 10.22 25.92
C LEU A 496 -3.92 8.84 25.67
N TYR A 497 -3.21 7.99 24.97
CA TYR A 497 -3.60 6.58 24.87
C TYR A 497 -2.38 5.68 24.98
N PHE A 498 -2.64 4.49 25.50
CA PHE A 498 -1.70 3.37 25.49
C PHE A 498 -2.40 2.16 24.94
N SER A 499 -1.73 1.37 24.12
CA SER A 499 -2.24 0.10 23.61
C SER A 499 -1.17 -0.99 23.53
N TYR A 500 -1.65 -2.20 23.69
CA TYR A 500 -0.94 -3.44 23.39
C TYR A 500 -1.76 -4.24 22.39
N ALA A 501 -1.11 -4.80 21.39
CA ALA A 501 -1.75 -5.68 20.43
C ALA A 501 -0.81 -6.86 20.10
N ARG A 502 -1.39 -8.06 20.02
CA ARG A 502 -0.72 -9.22 19.44
C ARG A 502 -1.30 -9.53 18.07
N ALA A 503 -0.42 -9.87 17.13
CA ALA A 503 -0.78 -10.42 15.84
C ALA A 503 0.08 -11.64 15.50
N ASN A 504 -0.49 -12.55 14.74
CA ASN A 504 0.20 -13.69 14.15
C ASN A 504 -0.11 -13.72 12.65
N ARG A 505 0.86 -14.15 11.85
CA ARG A 505 0.73 -14.24 10.40
C ARG A 505 1.34 -15.54 9.90
N GLU A 506 0.58 -16.28 9.10
CA GLU A 506 1.05 -17.47 8.39
C GLU A 506 2.00 -17.10 7.24
N PRO A 507 2.90 -18.01 6.82
CA PRO A 507 3.68 -17.85 5.59
C PRO A 507 2.78 -17.69 4.36
N ASN A 508 3.26 -16.99 3.35
CA ASN A 508 2.62 -16.92 2.04
C ASN A 508 3.23 -17.98 1.08
N ARG A 509 2.71 -18.09 -0.15
CA ARG A 509 3.20 -19.05 -1.14
C ARG A 509 4.72 -18.95 -1.34
N THR A 510 5.25 -17.77 -1.63
CA THR A 510 6.68 -17.56 -1.88
C THR A 510 7.57 -17.83 -0.66
N ASP A 511 7.03 -17.67 0.56
CA ASP A 511 7.76 -18.02 1.78
C ASP A 511 8.04 -19.55 1.83
N TYR A 512 7.09 -20.39 1.39
CA TYR A 512 7.27 -21.85 1.31
C TYR A 512 8.32 -22.28 0.29
N GLU A 513 8.55 -21.50 -0.77
CA GLU A 513 9.63 -21.73 -1.73
C GLU A 513 11.01 -21.54 -1.08
N GLY A 514 11.10 -20.81 0.01
CA GLY A 514 12.28 -20.66 0.86
C GLY A 514 12.62 -21.88 1.72
N GLY A 515 11.74 -22.90 1.78
CA GLY A 515 11.90 -24.11 2.57
C GLY A 515 11.04 -24.14 3.84
N ASN A 516 11.58 -24.64 4.95
CA ASN A 516 10.82 -24.82 6.18
C ASN A 516 10.65 -23.48 6.92
N VAL A 517 9.46 -22.90 6.85
CA VAL A 517 9.10 -21.60 7.41
C VAL A 517 8.11 -21.71 8.57
N LYS A 518 8.16 -20.75 9.48
CA LYS A 518 7.29 -20.65 10.66
C LYS A 518 6.42 -19.40 10.55
N PRO A 519 5.21 -19.41 11.16
CA PRO A 519 4.38 -18.21 11.25
C PRO A 519 5.06 -17.13 12.10
N GLU A 520 4.91 -15.89 11.64
CA GLU A 520 5.41 -14.69 12.34
C GLU A 520 4.55 -14.36 13.56
N LYS A 521 5.16 -13.81 14.59
CA LYS A 521 4.50 -13.32 15.81
C LYS A 521 4.95 -11.90 16.10
N LEU A 522 4.00 -11.04 16.38
CA LEU A 522 4.22 -9.62 16.69
C LEU A 522 3.55 -9.25 18.00
N ASN A 523 4.29 -8.58 18.89
CA ASN A 523 3.74 -7.81 20.00
C ASN A 523 3.99 -6.33 19.72
N ASP A 524 2.94 -5.54 19.66
CA ASP A 524 2.95 -4.11 19.33
C ASP A 524 2.49 -3.30 20.55
N PHE A 525 3.34 -2.38 21.01
CA PHE A 525 3.08 -1.47 22.10
C PHE A 525 3.08 -0.05 21.58
N GLU A 526 2.03 0.70 21.84
CA GLU A 526 1.94 2.08 21.39
C GLU A 526 1.54 3.02 22.54
N LEU A 527 2.21 4.17 22.59
CA LEU A 527 1.88 5.28 23.48
C LEU A 527 1.70 6.53 22.63
N GLY A 528 0.48 7.09 22.64
CA GLY A 528 0.18 8.24 21.80
C GLY A 528 -0.46 9.39 22.55
N TRP A 529 -0.29 10.57 21.98
CA TRP A 529 -0.92 11.80 22.41
C TRP A 529 -1.64 12.44 21.23
N ARG A 530 -2.91 12.81 21.45
CA ARG A 530 -3.74 13.55 20.49
C ARG A 530 -4.05 14.91 21.05
N TYR A 531 -3.76 15.94 20.28
CA TYR A 531 -4.17 17.30 20.54
C TYR A 531 -5.15 17.74 19.45
N ASN A 532 -6.32 18.23 19.84
CA ASN A 532 -7.33 18.70 18.92
C ASN A 532 -7.84 20.07 19.35
N SER A 533 -7.62 21.05 18.52
CA SER A 533 -8.18 22.39 18.63
C SER A 533 -8.73 22.80 17.26
N GLU A 534 -9.35 23.95 17.20
CA GLU A 534 -9.94 24.45 15.96
C GLU A 534 -8.92 24.74 14.85
N LYS A 535 -7.68 25.10 15.21
CA LYS A 535 -6.62 25.40 14.24
C LYS A 535 -5.55 24.32 14.14
N VAL A 536 -5.42 23.47 15.16
CA VAL A 536 -4.35 22.48 15.22
C VAL A 536 -4.93 21.13 15.60
N GLN A 537 -4.72 20.16 14.74
CA GLN A 537 -4.89 18.75 15.01
C GLN A 537 -3.50 18.12 14.98
N LEU A 538 -3.10 17.43 16.05
CA LEU A 538 -1.81 16.78 16.15
C LEU A 538 -1.97 15.40 16.78
N THR A 539 -1.30 14.42 16.20
CA THR A 539 -1.14 13.09 16.79
C THR A 539 0.34 12.78 16.87
N SER A 540 0.81 12.42 18.05
CA SER A 540 2.16 11.87 18.26
C SER A 540 2.02 10.46 18.79
N ASN A 541 2.86 9.54 18.32
CA ASN A 541 2.80 8.14 18.70
C ASN A 541 4.22 7.56 18.79
N VAL A 542 4.54 6.96 19.90
CA VAL A 542 5.72 6.09 20.07
C VAL A 542 5.25 4.66 19.97
N TYR A 543 5.91 3.87 19.14
CA TYR A 543 5.59 2.46 18.96
C TYR A 543 6.82 1.57 19.17
N TYR A 544 6.58 0.38 19.70
CA TYR A 544 7.57 -0.70 19.79
C TYR A 544 6.93 -2.01 19.32
N MET A 545 7.32 -2.43 18.13
CA MET A 545 6.84 -3.65 17.47
C MET A 545 7.92 -4.72 17.61
N ALA A 546 7.72 -5.67 18.54
CA ALA A 546 8.65 -6.77 18.81
C ALA A 546 8.21 -8.03 18.08
N TYR A 547 9.06 -8.51 17.17
CA TYR A 547 8.80 -9.69 16.35
C TYR A 547 9.54 -10.92 16.89
N LYS A 548 8.89 -12.07 16.71
CA LYS A 548 9.50 -13.39 16.82
C LYS A 548 9.21 -14.19 15.57
N ASP A 549 10.23 -14.89 15.07
CA ASP A 549 10.16 -15.68 13.83
C ASP A 549 9.73 -14.81 12.60
N GLN A 550 10.16 -13.54 12.52
CA GLN A 550 9.85 -12.67 11.38
C GLN A 550 10.44 -13.23 10.10
N LEU A 551 9.64 -13.26 9.03
CA LEU A 551 10.09 -13.64 7.69
C LEU A 551 10.78 -12.44 7.03
N ILE A 552 12.11 -12.47 6.94
CA ILE A 552 12.95 -11.45 6.35
C ILE A 552 13.48 -11.88 4.99
N LEU A 553 13.83 -10.91 4.15
CA LEU A 553 14.37 -11.15 2.81
C LEU A 553 15.71 -11.88 2.87
N THR A 554 15.87 -12.95 2.09
CA THR A 554 17.13 -13.72 1.98
C THR A 554 18.10 -13.12 0.96
N GLY A 555 17.64 -12.21 0.07
CA GLY A 555 18.38 -11.78 -1.11
C GLY A 555 18.12 -12.67 -2.33
N ARG A 556 17.39 -13.78 -2.18
CA ARG A 556 16.99 -14.66 -3.28
C ARG A 556 15.62 -14.28 -3.82
N LEU A 557 15.42 -14.49 -5.11
CA LEU A 557 14.14 -14.30 -5.79
C LEU A 557 13.66 -15.67 -6.32
N ASP A 558 12.34 -15.80 -6.47
CA ASP A 558 11.74 -16.90 -7.19
C ASP A 558 11.88 -16.69 -8.71
N ASP A 559 11.34 -17.61 -9.51
CA ASP A 559 11.42 -17.59 -10.97
C ASP A 559 10.55 -16.51 -11.64
N VAL A 560 9.80 -15.72 -10.86
CA VAL A 560 9.02 -14.57 -11.29
C VAL A 560 9.51 -13.25 -10.67
N GLY A 561 10.64 -13.27 -9.96
CA GLY A 561 11.24 -12.09 -9.34
C GLY A 561 10.62 -11.72 -7.98
N ALA A 562 9.78 -12.56 -7.39
CA ALA A 562 9.29 -12.32 -6.05
C ALA A 562 10.33 -12.71 -4.99
N SER A 563 10.43 -11.92 -3.93
CA SER A 563 11.48 -12.11 -2.92
C SER A 563 11.20 -13.29 -2.00
N ILE A 564 12.13 -14.21 -1.91
CA ILE A 564 12.12 -15.35 -0.98
C ILE A 564 12.54 -14.88 0.41
N ARG A 565 11.87 -15.41 1.44
CA ARG A 565 12.11 -15.07 2.84
C ARG A 565 12.48 -16.28 3.68
N ALA A 566 13.16 -16.00 4.79
CA ALA A 566 13.44 -16.96 5.86
C ALA A 566 13.16 -16.34 7.22
N ASN A 567 12.88 -17.16 8.23
CA ASN A 567 12.64 -16.66 9.57
C ASN A 567 13.93 -16.15 10.22
N THR A 568 13.86 -14.94 10.82
CA THR A 568 14.81 -14.49 11.84
C THR A 568 14.22 -14.68 13.22
N GLU A 569 15.05 -15.05 14.22
CA GLU A 569 14.55 -15.38 15.53
C GLU A 569 13.93 -14.16 16.24
N LYS A 570 14.59 -13.01 16.18
CA LYS A 570 14.18 -11.77 16.85
C LYS A 570 14.44 -10.56 15.98
N SER A 571 13.49 -9.66 15.95
CA SER A 571 13.65 -8.34 15.34
C SER A 571 12.70 -7.34 15.99
N TYR A 572 12.94 -6.05 15.77
CA TYR A 572 12.04 -5.01 16.27
C TYR A 572 11.98 -3.80 15.36
N ARG A 573 10.89 -3.05 15.52
CA ARG A 573 10.71 -1.70 14.99
C ARG A 573 10.32 -0.80 16.16
N LEU A 574 11.14 0.21 16.43
CA LEU A 574 10.90 1.23 17.45
C LEU A 574 10.86 2.59 16.75
N GLY A 575 9.84 3.40 17.00
CA GLY A 575 9.80 4.71 16.36
C GLY A 575 8.87 5.71 17.03
N LEU A 576 9.07 6.96 16.63
CA LEU A 576 8.23 8.11 16.94
C LEU A 576 7.61 8.63 15.64
N GLU A 577 6.30 8.73 15.62
CA GLU A 577 5.52 9.36 14.54
C GLU A 577 4.86 10.64 15.04
N VAL A 578 4.87 11.67 14.21
CA VAL A 578 4.09 12.89 14.43
C VAL A 578 3.34 13.21 13.14
N ASP A 579 2.05 13.48 13.26
CA ASP A 579 1.16 13.86 12.17
C ASP A 579 0.33 15.07 12.62
N ALA A 580 0.37 16.16 11.85
CA ALA A 580 -0.32 17.38 12.22
C ALA A 580 -1.06 18.01 11.03
N THR A 581 -2.15 18.68 11.35
CA THR A 581 -2.83 19.64 10.46
C THR A 581 -2.91 20.97 11.19
N ILE A 582 -2.33 22.02 10.61
CA ILE A 582 -2.24 23.36 11.18
C ILE A 582 -2.89 24.35 10.22
N ALA A 583 -4.04 24.89 10.60
CA ALA A 583 -4.71 25.98 9.88
C ALA A 583 -4.16 27.33 10.39
N LEU A 584 -3.13 27.86 9.74
CA LEU A 584 -2.55 29.16 10.06
C LEU A 584 -3.55 30.29 9.79
N SER A 585 -4.37 30.12 8.77
CA SER A 585 -5.53 30.95 8.44
C SER A 585 -6.53 30.15 7.61
N GLU A 586 -7.69 30.71 7.28
CA GLU A 586 -8.66 30.11 6.34
C GLU A 586 -8.05 29.82 4.96
N LYS A 587 -7.02 30.60 4.57
CA LYS A 587 -6.35 30.49 3.29
C LYS A 587 -5.08 29.65 3.31
N PHE A 588 -4.48 29.37 4.48
CA PHE A 588 -3.18 28.74 4.57
C PHE A 588 -3.16 27.59 5.57
N ILE A 589 -2.95 26.36 5.08
CA ILE A 589 -2.94 25.12 5.87
C ILE A 589 -1.62 24.40 5.64
N ILE A 590 -1.01 23.89 6.70
CA ILE A 590 0.19 23.07 6.66
C ILE A 590 -0.15 21.71 7.28
N ARG A 591 0.31 20.62 6.63
CA ARG A 591 0.11 19.24 7.10
C ARG A 591 1.46 18.52 7.17
N PRO A 592 2.30 18.85 8.16
CA PRO A 592 3.58 18.17 8.34
C PRO A 592 3.38 16.82 9.03
N ASN A 593 4.18 15.84 8.62
CA ASN A 593 4.37 14.61 9.38
C ASN A 593 5.83 14.20 9.34
N PHE A 594 6.26 13.50 10.38
CA PHE A 594 7.58 12.90 10.39
C PHE A 594 7.58 11.57 11.17
N THR A 595 8.50 10.70 10.79
CA THR A 595 8.78 9.43 11.45
C THR A 595 10.28 9.34 11.68
N LEU A 596 10.65 9.04 12.92
CA LEU A 596 12.00 8.65 13.30
C LEU A 596 11.94 7.24 13.85
N SER A 597 12.73 6.30 13.31
CA SER A 597 12.64 4.89 13.71
C SER A 597 13.98 4.19 13.73
N SER A 598 14.07 3.12 14.52
CA SER A 598 15.14 2.14 14.52
C SER A 598 14.51 0.77 14.26
N ASN A 599 14.93 0.14 13.16
CA ASN A 599 14.36 -1.12 12.69
C ASN A 599 15.49 -2.14 12.57
N LYS A 600 15.54 -3.13 13.48
CA LYS A 600 16.71 -4.01 13.61
C LYS A 600 16.34 -5.49 13.67
N ASN A 601 17.13 -6.31 12.97
CA ASN A 601 17.30 -7.73 13.25
C ASN A 601 18.26 -7.85 14.44
N VAL A 602 17.96 -8.74 15.39
CA VAL A 602 18.79 -8.97 16.58
C VAL A 602 19.50 -10.30 16.43
N ASP A 603 20.83 -10.29 16.60
CA ASP A 603 21.66 -11.51 16.49
C ASP A 603 21.43 -12.29 15.19
N LEU A 604 21.41 -11.54 14.05
CA LEU A 604 21.17 -12.13 12.74
C LEU A 604 22.28 -13.09 12.33
N ALA A 605 21.89 -14.30 11.95
CA ALA A 605 22.74 -15.25 11.25
C ALA A 605 22.05 -15.65 9.93
N VAL A 606 22.81 -15.70 8.84
CA VAL A 606 22.35 -16.12 7.52
C VAL A 606 23.34 -17.13 6.98
N ASP A 607 22.86 -18.30 6.56
CA ASP A 607 23.68 -19.40 6.00
C ASP A 607 24.89 -19.81 6.88
N GLY A 608 24.71 -19.70 8.21
CA GLY A 608 25.74 -20.02 9.20
C GLY A 608 26.72 -18.91 9.52
N GLU A 609 26.67 -17.78 8.83
CA GLU A 609 27.46 -16.59 9.12
C GLU A 609 26.71 -15.64 10.07
N TYR A 610 27.42 -15.13 11.10
CA TYR A 610 26.86 -14.25 12.13
C TYR A 610 27.16 -12.77 11.81
N TYR A 611 26.08 -12.00 11.65
CA TYR A 611 26.13 -10.57 11.31
C TYR A 611 25.83 -9.63 12.50
N GLY A 612 25.39 -10.19 13.63
CA GLY A 612 25.03 -9.39 14.81
C GLY A 612 23.71 -8.63 14.63
N THR A 613 23.63 -7.41 15.16
CA THR A 613 22.44 -6.56 15.05
C THR A 613 22.49 -5.71 13.79
N THR A 614 21.62 -5.95 12.83
CA THR A 614 21.58 -5.30 11.50
C THR A 614 20.26 -4.57 11.27
N SER A 615 20.24 -3.70 10.28
CA SER A 615 19.01 -3.02 9.84
C SER A 615 18.08 -3.98 9.09
N ILE A 616 16.77 -3.88 9.36
CA ILE A 616 15.78 -4.57 8.54
C ILE A 616 15.73 -3.90 7.16
N ALA A 617 15.77 -4.71 6.11
CA ALA A 617 15.73 -4.23 4.72
C ALA A 617 14.52 -3.30 4.46
N TYR A 618 14.71 -2.31 3.59
CA TYR A 618 13.71 -1.32 3.17
C TYR A 618 13.03 -0.57 4.32
N SER A 619 13.78 -0.29 5.38
CA SER A 619 13.26 0.34 6.59
C SER A 619 14.07 1.62 6.91
N PRO A 620 13.80 2.75 6.22
CA PRO A 620 14.52 3.99 6.47
C PRO A 620 14.25 4.51 7.88
N GLU A 621 15.28 5.07 8.52
CA GLU A 621 15.16 5.59 9.89
C GLU A 621 14.38 6.91 9.94
N VAL A 622 14.40 7.70 8.87
CA VAL A 622 13.74 9.02 8.79
C VAL A 622 12.83 9.08 7.58
N ILE A 623 11.56 9.40 7.83
CA ILE A 623 10.59 9.70 6.77
C ILE A 623 9.89 11.02 7.14
N VAL A 624 9.86 11.99 6.21
CA VAL A 624 9.16 13.26 6.40
C VAL A 624 8.20 13.48 5.24
N GLY A 625 6.99 13.89 5.56
CA GLY A 625 5.99 14.36 4.61
C GLY A 625 5.48 15.74 5.01
N ASN A 626 5.14 16.58 4.03
CA ASN A 626 4.48 17.85 4.29
C ASN A 626 3.60 18.25 3.12
N ILE A 627 2.41 18.77 3.39
CA ILE A 627 1.54 19.37 2.38
C ILE A 627 1.21 20.79 2.82
N ILE A 628 1.62 21.77 2.02
CA ILE A 628 1.28 23.18 2.21
C ILE A 628 0.16 23.53 1.23
N VAL A 629 -0.99 23.94 1.73
CA VAL A 629 -2.14 24.34 0.92
C VAL A 629 -2.39 25.82 1.06
N TYR A 630 -2.36 26.54 -0.06
CA TYR A 630 -2.69 27.96 -0.15
C TYR A 630 -3.95 28.17 -1.02
N LYS A 631 -4.92 28.92 -0.49
CA LYS A 631 -6.21 29.24 -1.12
C LYS A 631 -6.31 30.74 -1.30
N PRO A 632 -5.68 31.32 -2.34
CA PRO A 632 -5.63 32.79 -2.53
C PRO A 632 -7.01 33.40 -2.74
N ILE A 633 -7.85 32.74 -3.54
CA ILE A 633 -9.22 33.13 -3.89
C ILE A 633 -10.13 31.90 -3.83
N GLU A 634 -11.45 32.10 -3.84
CA GLU A 634 -12.42 31.02 -3.88
C GLU A 634 -12.18 30.10 -5.10
N GLY A 635 -12.21 28.81 -4.89
CA GLY A 635 -12.02 27.79 -5.93
C GLY A 635 -10.57 27.54 -6.35
N LEU A 636 -9.59 28.39 -6.04
CA LEU A 636 -8.19 28.18 -6.37
C LEU A 636 -7.41 27.55 -5.20
N TYR A 637 -6.76 26.43 -5.50
CA TYR A 637 -5.92 25.67 -4.55
C TYR A 637 -4.53 25.55 -5.13
N VAL A 638 -3.53 25.97 -4.40
CA VAL A 638 -2.11 25.78 -4.71
C VAL A 638 -1.54 24.92 -3.59
N SER A 639 -1.02 23.75 -3.90
CA SER A 639 -0.47 22.82 -2.92
C SER A 639 0.97 22.45 -3.26
N LEU A 640 1.89 22.67 -2.33
CA LEU A 640 3.24 22.15 -2.38
C LEU A 640 3.30 20.90 -1.51
N LEU A 641 3.70 19.77 -2.12
CA LEU A 641 3.79 18.48 -1.47
C LEU A 641 5.27 18.09 -1.40
N GLN A 642 5.73 17.77 -0.21
CA GLN A 642 7.15 17.53 0.06
C GLN A 642 7.33 16.16 0.69
N LYS A 643 8.34 15.41 0.23
CA LYS A 643 8.66 14.09 0.75
C LYS A 643 10.16 13.93 0.90
N TYR A 644 10.60 13.51 2.10
CA TYR A 644 11.94 13.03 2.37
C TYR A 644 11.90 11.60 2.86
N VAL A 645 12.75 10.76 2.31
CA VAL A 645 12.99 9.38 2.74
C VAL A 645 14.48 9.21 2.95
N GLY A 646 14.88 8.78 4.14
CA GLY A 646 16.26 8.52 4.50
C GLY A 646 16.84 7.30 3.78
N GLU A 647 18.14 7.10 3.91
CA GLU A 647 18.83 5.92 3.37
C GLU A 647 18.25 4.62 3.93
N GLN A 648 18.34 3.55 3.15
CA GLN A 648 17.88 2.22 3.52
C GLN A 648 18.68 1.13 2.79
N PHE A 649 18.82 -0.03 3.40
CA PHE A 649 19.41 -1.19 2.75
C PHE A 649 18.34 -2.02 2.04
N MET A 650 18.70 -2.65 0.92
CA MET A 650 17.84 -3.60 0.20
C MET A 650 17.93 -5.02 0.75
N ASN A 651 18.92 -5.29 1.61
CA ASN A 651 19.14 -6.58 2.28
C ASN A 651 19.29 -6.42 3.80
N ASN A 652 19.29 -7.53 4.52
CA ASN A 652 19.37 -7.56 5.98
C ASN A 652 20.80 -7.68 6.54
N ILE A 653 21.81 -7.82 5.68
CA ILE A 653 23.23 -7.95 6.09
C ILE A 653 24.03 -6.67 5.87
N GLU A 654 23.35 -5.57 5.53
CA GLU A 654 23.90 -4.23 5.35
C GLU A 654 25.05 -4.16 4.33
N LEU A 655 24.95 -4.88 3.21
CA LEU A 655 25.92 -4.77 2.12
C LEU A 655 25.98 -3.31 1.62
N PRO A 656 27.16 -2.67 1.58
CA PRO A 656 27.29 -1.28 1.13
C PRO A 656 26.74 -1.04 -0.29
N ALA A 657 26.90 -2.00 -1.20
CA ALA A 657 26.37 -1.94 -2.56
C ALA A 657 24.84 -2.01 -2.62
N ALA A 658 24.20 -2.59 -1.60
CA ALA A 658 22.74 -2.72 -1.51
C ALA A 658 22.06 -1.53 -0.82
N LYS A 659 22.75 -0.39 -0.71
CA LYS A 659 22.23 0.80 -0.05
C LYS A 659 21.52 1.71 -1.05
N LEU A 660 20.26 2.02 -0.78
CA LEU A 660 19.52 3.09 -1.46
C LEU A 660 19.81 4.42 -0.76
N ALA A 661 20.23 5.42 -1.54
CA ALA A 661 20.47 6.77 -1.04
C ALA A 661 19.17 7.46 -0.61
N ASP A 662 19.29 8.43 0.27
CA ASP A 662 18.20 9.31 0.65
C ASP A 662 17.72 10.18 -0.52
N TYR A 663 16.48 10.62 -0.44
CA TYR A 663 15.93 11.54 -1.42
C TYR A 663 14.95 12.53 -0.82
N PHE A 664 14.90 13.71 -1.43
CA PHE A 664 13.91 14.75 -1.15
C PHE A 664 13.26 15.19 -2.44
N THR A 665 11.94 15.04 -2.53
CA THR A 665 11.13 15.42 -3.68
C THR A 665 10.09 16.47 -3.29
N ASN A 666 9.73 17.31 -4.27
CA ASN A 666 8.70 18.32 -4.12
C ASN A 666 7.78 18.27 -5.34
N ASP A 667 6.47 18.25 -5.10
CA ASP A 667 5.46 18.29 -6.14
C ASP A 667 4.62 19.56 -5.98
N LEU A 668 4.23 20.17 -7.08
CA LEU A 668 3.35 21.34 -7.12
C LEU A 668 2.03 20.97 -7.77
N ASN A 669 0.94 21.07 -7.00
CA ASN A 669 -0.41 20.87 -7.51
C ASN A 669 -1.20 22.19 -7.49
N ILE A 670 -1.79 22.54 -8.62
CA ILE A 670 -2.65 23.71 -8.76
C ILE A 670 -4.00 23.24 -9.28
N ALA A 671 -5.08 23.58 -8.59
CA ALA A 671 -6.44 23.25 -9.00
C ALA A 671 -7.35 24.48 -8.91
N TYR A 672 -8.12 24.72 -9.96
CA TYR A 672 -9.10 25.79 -10.01
C TYR A 672 -10.49 25.22 -10.28
N GLU A 673 -11.37 25.30 -9.29
CA GLU A 673 -12.77 24.87 -9.38
C GLU A 673 -13.68 26.07 -9.60
N ILE A 674 -14.27 26.15 -10.77
CA ILE A 674 -15.22 27.18 -11.21
C ILE A 674 -16.63 26.59 -11.04
N LYS A 675 -17.55 27.37 -10.47
CA LYS A 675 -18.98 27.01 -10.33
C LYS A 675 -19.82 27.94 -11.20
N PRO A 676 -19.91 27.67 -12.51
CA PRO A 676 -20.67 28.53 -13.41
C PRO A 676 -22.19 28.37 -13.15
N LYS A 677 -22.97 29.43 -13.40
CA LYS A 677 -24.43 29.35 -13.45
C LYS A 677 -24.88 28.80 -14.81
N SER A 678 -24.57 27.51 -15.07
CA SER A 678 -24.84 26.85 -16.36
C SER A 678 -25.29 25.40 -16.12
N ILE A 679 -25.28 24.56 -17.16
CA ILE A 679 -25.52 23.12 -17.07
C ILE A 679 -24.47 22.40 -16.20
N PHE A 680 -23.28 22.99 -16.07
CA PHE A 680 -22.24 22.43 -15.21
C PHE A 680 -22.39 22.89 -13.76
N LYS A 681 -22.40 21.96 -12.82
CA LYS A 681 -22.30 22.25 -11.38
C LYS A 681 -20.92 22.76 -11.03
N SER A 682 -19.88 22.18 -11.65
CA SER A 682 -18.50 22.69 -11.54
C SER A 682 -17.65 22.30 -12.74
N ILE A 683 -16.67 23.12 -13.03
CA ILE A 683 -15.57 22.86 -13.97
C ILE A 683 -14.28 22.95 -13.15
N THR A 684 -13.47 21.89 -13.12
CA THR A 684 -12.19 21.89 -12.39
C THR A 684 -11.06 21.71 -13.38
N ILE A 685 -10.10 22.62 -13.36
CA ILE A 685 -8.84 22.53 -14.11
C ILE A 685 -7.75 22.22 -13.09
N THR A 686 -6.92 21.21 -13.37
CA THR A 686 -5.88 20.77 -12.45
C THR A 686 -4.56 20.63 -13.18
N GLY A 687 -3.48 21.08 -12.56
CA GLY A 687 -2.10 20.82 -12.97
C GLY A 687 -1.32 20.23 -11.80
N LEU A 688 -0.53 19.22 -12.08
CA LEU A 688 0.41 18.60 -11.13
C LEU A 688 1.78 18.51 -11.81
N VAL A 689 2.78 19.11 -11.19
CA VAL A 689 4.19 18.96 -11.60
C VAL A 689 4.86 18.16 -10.50
N ASN A 690 5.26 16.94 -10.81
CA ASN A 690 5.97 16.06 -9.91
C ASN A 690 7.47 16.37 -9.95
N ASN A 691 8.12 16.22 -8.81
CA ASN A 691 9.58 16.32 -8.66
C ASN A 691 10.15 17.61 -9.29
N ILE A 692 9.62 18.78 -8.87
CA ILE A 692 9.97 20.09 -9.43
C ILE A 692 11.45 20.45 -9.30
N LEU A 693 12.20 19.76 -8.45
CA LEU A 693 13.65 19.93 -8.27
C LEU A 693 14.47 19.00 -9.17
N ASP A 694 13.82 18.21 -10.01
CA ASP A 694 14.42 17.20 -10.89
C ASP A 694 15.44 16.27 -10.17
N LYS A 695 15.13 15.91 -8.91
CA LYS A 695 15.97 14.99 -8.15
C LYS A 695 15.99 13.62 -8.83
N LYS A 696 17.16 13.14 -9.21
CA LYS A 696 17.36 11.77 -9.64
C LYS A 696 17.42 10.88 -8.41
N TYR A 697 16.47 9.97 -8.26
CA TYR A 697 16.37 9.10 -7.11
C TYR A 697 15.89 7.69 -7.46
N VAL A 698 16.05 6.79 -6.50
CA VAL A 698 15.61 5.39 -6.56
C VAL A 698 14.79 5.14 -5.30
N SER A 699 13.54 4.75 -5.45
CA SER A 699 12.65 4.49 -4.30
C SER A 699 12.60 3.02 -3.89
N ASN A 700 13.05 2.12 -4.78
CA ASN A 700 13.00 0.68 -4.61
C ASN A 700 14.16 0.02 -5.38
N GLY A 701 14.38 -1.25 -5.09
CA GLY A 701 15.28 -2.13 -5.79
C GLY A 701 14.99 -3.58 -5.44
N ALA A 702 15.77 -4.50 -5.97
CA ALA A 702 15.75 -5.90 -5.63
C ALA A 702 17.18 -6.40 -5.41
N MET A 703 17.32 -7.53 -4.73
CA MET A 703 18.59 -8.25 -4.62
C MET A 703 18.48 -9.53 -5.43
N TRP A 704 19.46 -9.77 -6.27
CA TRP A 704 19.70 -11.03 -6.95
C TRP A 704 20.92 -11.66 -6.28
N ASP A 705 20.70 -12.39 -5.19
CA ASP A 705 21.75 -12.83 -4.28
C ASP A 705 22.53 -11.62 -3.69
N ILE A 706 23.78 -11.43 -4.07
CA ILE A 706 24.59 -10.27 -3.64
C ILE A 706 24.53 -9.08 -4.60
N TYR A 707 23.88 -9.21 -5.75
CA TYR A 707 23.85 -8.20 -6.80
C TYR A 707 22.60 -7.32 -6.65
N PRO A 708 22.78 -6.00 -6.39
CA PRO A 708 21.68 -5.07 -6.30
C PRO A 708 21.15 -4.67 -7.69
N SER A 709 19.85 -4.58 -7.81
CA SER A 709 19.12 -4.05 -8.96
C SER A 709 18.26 -2.88 -8.51
N TYR A 710 18.31 -1.75 -9.23
CA TYR A 710 17.69 -0.49 -8.85
C TYR A 710 16.51 -0.15 -9.74
N TYR A 711 15.43 0.44 -9.18
CA TYR A 711 14.26 0.93 -9.92
C TYR A 711 14.23 2.46 -9.92
N PRO A 712 14.81 3.10 -10.96
CA PRO A 712 14.89 4.55 -11.05
C PRO A 712 13.50 5.18 -11.18
N GLN A 713 13.33 6.33 -10.56
CA GLN A 713 12.11 7.11 -10.65
C GLN A 713 12.31 8.30 -11.58
N ALA A 714 11.20 8.75 -12.17
CA ALA A 714 11.18 9.87 -13.10
C ALA A 714 11.69 11.17 -12.44
N GLY A 715 12.42 11.96 -13.22
CA GLY A 715 12.72 13.35 -12.92
C GLY A 715 11.49 14.23 -12.96
N ILE A 716 11.68 15.52 -13.27
CA ILE A 716 10.54 16.45 -13.39
C ILE A 716 9.57 15.98 -14.50
N ASN A 717 8.30 15.89 -14.14
CA ASN A 717 7.24 15.48 -15.07
C ASN A 717 5.90 16.13 -14.66
N PHE A 718 4.91 16.12 -15.55
CA PHE A 718 3.64 16.78 -15.28
C PHE A 718 2.43 15.95 -15.68
N LEU A 719 1.30 16.25 -15.02
CA LEU A 719 -0.05 15.82 -15.39
C LEU A 719 -0.99 17.03 -15.36
N ALA A 720 -1.88 17.13 -16.32
CA ALA A 720 -2.93 18.16 -16.37
C ALA A 720 -4.29 17.51 -16.57
N GLY A 721 -5.33 18.05 -15.96
CA GLY A 721 -6.66 17.47 -15.98
C GLY A 721 -7.78 18.48 -16.07
N LEU A 722 -8.90 18.05 -16.66
CA LEU A 722 -10.17 18.76 -16.74
C LEU A 722 -11.27 17.82 -16.21
N THR A 723 -12.04 18.31 -15.24
CA THR A 723 -13.23 17.61 -14.72
C THR A 723 -14.46 18.47 -14.89
N LEU A 724 -15.48 17.92 -15.52
CA LEU A 724 -16.80 18.55 -15.74
C LEU A 724 -17.83 17.80 -14.90
N LYS A 725 -18.56 18.52 -14.03
CA LYS A 725 -19.68 17.98 -13.23
C LYS A 725 -21.00 18.58 -13.66
N PHE A 726 -22.01 17.72 -13.73
CA PHE A 726 -23.38 18.07 -14.12
C PHE A 726 -24.36 17.92 -12.97
#